data_1695e07f7546bed7f51104405756bfbb
#
_entry.id   1695e07f7546bed7f51104405756bfbb
#
_cell.length_a   1.000
_cell.length_b   1.000
_cell.length_c   1.000
_cell.angle_alpha   90.00
_cell.angle_beta   90.00
_cell.angle_gamma   90.00
#
_symmetry.space_group_name_H-M   'P 1'
#
loop_
_entity.id
_entity.type
_entity.pdbx_description
1 polymer ?
#
loop_
_entity_poly.entity_id
_entity_poly.type
_entity_poly.pdbx_seq_one_letter_code
_entity_poly.pdbx_strand_id
1 'polypeptide(L)'
;MKTVIKIIKKDGTLEDYQDQKIINACNLAAQRALVTLNEHDYSTICRRVFEEINEVDYFDEQHQVEAVPVQDMHSIVERVLIELYPTVGEQYIQYRNYKINFVKMLDEVYRKEQEQRYIGDVSNANTDSTMVSTQRSLSYGTLSKELYKNFFLTKDELQATNDGYIYIHDMKDRRDCINCCLFDMSKVLQGGFEMGNVWYNEPKTLDTAFDVIGDITFGASAQQYGGFTIPRVDTILAPYAEKSYKKYVEEYLAVTRSYAGFYKDVAAREYAMEKVRRDFEQGFQGWEYKFNTVGSSRGDYPFIAISFGVGTSTWETMASEMALKVRMAGQGKDGFKKPVLFPKLTFLYDENLHGAGKELEWLFDTALECSSKCMYPDFLSLTGEGYIPSMYKKYGKVISLMGCRASLSPWYERGGMHPADEDDVPVFEGRFNLGAISLHLPMILAKARHESKDFYEVLDYYLEMIRGLHKRTYAFLGEKKASTNPLGFTQGGFLGGTLNPDDKIKSILPPMTMSFGITALNELQQLYNCKSLVEDGEFALEVMQYINEYVNRIKEEDKILYAIYGTPAESLCGLQVEQFRKKYGIIENVSDRAYVSNSFHCHVSEDITTIQKQDLEKRFWDLFNGGKIQYCKYPISYNKDAIKTLVRRAMQLGFYEGINLSLSYCEECGYEQLDMDVCPKCGSTHVTKIERMNGYLGYSRVHGKSRYNKAKMAEFKERKSM
;
A
#
# COMPACT_ATOMS: atom_id res chain seq x y z
N MET A 1 -29.54 0.43 60.72
CA MET A 1 -29.54 1.04 59.37
C MET A 1 -28.33 1.93 59.29
N LYS A 2 -27.34 1.60 58.45
CA LYS A 2 -26.23 2.50 58.15
C LYS A 2 -26.80 3.73 57.44
N THR A 3 -26.59 4.94 57.97
CA THR A 3 -27.51 6.05 57.66
C THR A 3 -26.99 7.05 56.62
N VAL A 4 -25.76 7.06 56.22
CA VAL A 4 -25.25 7.90 55.07
C VAL A 4 -23.95 7.31 54.57
N ILE A 5 -23.94 6.80 53.37
CA ILE A 5 -22.73 6.35 52.68
C ILE A 5 -22.18 7.51 51.87
N LYS A 6 -20.89 7.79 52.00
CA LYS A 6 -20.17 8.75 51.17
C LYS A 6 -19.45 8.03 50.04
N ILE A 7 -19.19 8.71 48.95
CA ILE A 7 -18.39 8.23 47.81
C ILE A 7 -17.09 9.03 47.74
N ILE A 8 -15.95 8.35 47.74
CA ILE A 8 -14.65 8.95 47.51
C ILE A 8 -14.42 9.09 46.01
N LYS A 9 -14.33 10.30 45.49
CA LYS A 9 -14.04 10.57 44.11
C LYS A 9 -12.57 10.32 43.76
N LYS A 10 -12.20 10.31 42.45
CA LYS A 10 -10.83 10.12 41.98
C LYS A 10 -9.87 11.19 42.48
N ASP A 11 -10.34 12.39 42.76
CA ASP A 11 -9.58 13.53 43.31
C ASP A 11 -9.51 13.52 44.84
N GLY A 12 -10.02 12.47 45.49
CA GLY A 12 -10.04 12.35 46.96
C GLY A 12 -11.19 13.08 47.64
N THR A 13 -12.04 13.80 46.92
CA THR A 13 -13.18 14.53 47.55
C THR A 13 -14.33 13.58 47.88
N LEU A 14 -15.06 13.91 48.95
CA LEU A 14 -16.25 13.15 49.39
C LEU A 14 -17.51 13.72 48.78
N GLU A 15 -18.41 12.83 48.37
CA GLU A 15 -19.74 13.16 47.90
C GLU A 15 -20.79 12.21 48.51
N ASP A 16 -22.01 12.69 48.70
CA ASP A 16 -23.10 11.85 49.17
C ASP A 16 -23.51 10.82 48.13
N TYR A 17 -23.80 9.58 48.58
CA TYR A 17 -24.39 8.55 47.75
C TYR A 17 -25.75 8.99 47.19
N GLN A 18 -25.95 8.80 45.87
CA GLN A 18 -27.21 9.18 45.21
C GLN A 18 -27.61 8.09 44.18
N ASP A 19 -28.77 7.47 44.41
CA ASP A 19 -29.35 6.50 43.46
C ASP A 19 -29.49 7.09 42.05
N GLN A 20 -29.81 8.39 41.93
CA GLN A 20 -30.01 9.03 40.64
C GLN A 20 -28.78 8.97 39.74
N LYS A 21 -27.57 8.94 40.28
CA LYS A 21 -26.34 8.80 39.48
C LYS A 21 -26.19 7.39 38.91
N ILE A 22 -26.60 6.38 39.69
CA ILE A 22 -26.63 4.98 39.23
C ILE A 22 -27.69 4.84 38.14
N ILE A 23 -28.90 5.33 38.38
CA ILE A 23 -30.00 5.30 37.41
C ILE A 23 -29.59 5.96 36.11
N ASN A 24 -28.97 7.16 36.14
CA ASN A 24 -28.52 7.84 34.93
C ASN A 24 -27.48 7.03 34.17
N ALA A 25 -26.52 6.43 34.87
CA ALA A 25 -25.48 5.61 34.24
C ALA A 25 -26.04 4.32 33.62
N CYS A 26 -26.98 3.66 34.32
CA CYS A 26 -27.71 2.46 33.83
C CYS A 26 -28.61 2.79 32.64
N ASN A 27 -29.31 3.92 32.66
CA ASN A 27 -30.12 4.38 31.53
C ASN A 27 -29.30 4.60 30.26
N LEU A 28 -28.15 5.26 30.40
CA LEU A 28 -27.22 5.43 29.26
C LEU A 28 -26.68 4.10 28.72
N ALA A 29 -26.42 3.14 29.56
CA ALA A 29 -26.01 1.79 29.16
C ALA A 29 -27.15 1.03 28.48
N ALA A 30 -28.38 1.12 29.02
CA ALA A 30 -29.59 0.51 28.47
C ALA A 30 -29.93 1.07 27.06
N GLN A 31 -29.81 2.39 26.88
CA GLN A 31 -29.99 3.02 25.56
C GLN A 31 -28.99 2.48 24.52
N ARG A 32 -27.72 2.26 24.90
CA ARG A 32 -26.70 1.64 24.01
C ARG A 32 -27.01 0.17 23.73
N ALA A 33 -27.54 -0.55 24.70
CA ALA A 33 -27.96 -1.93 24.54
C ALA A 33 -29.27 -2.07 23.74
N LEU A 34 -29.92 -0.94 23.38
CA LEU A 34 -31.26 -0.91 22.80
C LEU A 34 -32.29 -1.63 23.67
N VAL A 35 -32.13 -1.56 24.98
CA VAL A 35 -33.04 -2.11 26.03
C VAL A 35 -33.70 -0.97 26.75
N THR A 36 -34.99 -1.09 27.02
CA THR A 36 -35.74 -0.15 27.85
C THR A 36 -35.89 -0.71 29.25
N LEU A 37 -35.33 -0.03 30.26
CA LEU A 37 -35.55 -0.32 31.67
C LEU A 37 -36.68 0.55 32.21
N ASN A 38 -37.51 0.00 33.06
CA ASN A 38 -38.61 0.70 33.72
C ASN A 38 -38.25 1.09 35.18
N GLU A 39 -39.14 1.81 35.88
CA GLU A 39 -38.88 2.26 37.26
C GLU A 39 -38.62 1.10 38.23
N HIS A 40 -39.29 -0.04 38.06
CA HIS A 40 -39.07 -1.21 38.88
C HIS A 40 -37.70 -1.82 38.69
N ASP A 41 -37.20 -1.84 37.42
CA ASP A 41 -35.86 -2.33 37.09
C ASP A 41 -34.78 -1.43 37.76
N TYR A 42 -34.90 -0.12 37.66
CA TYR A 42 -33.99 0.81 38.33
C TYR A 42 -34.01 0.66 39.86
N SER A 43 -35.20 0.53 40.46
CA SER A 43 -35.34 0.30 41.89
C SER A 43 -34.66 -1.01 42.31
N THR A 44 -34.79 -2.06 41.52
CA THR A 44 -34.15 -3.35 41.78
C THR A 44 -32.63 -3.25 41.70
N ILE A 45 -32.10 -2.56 40.68
CA ILE A 45 -30.65 -2.33 40.51
C ILE A 45 -30.10 -1.54 41.70
N CYS A 46 -30.72 -0.42 42.08
CA CYS A 46 -30.25 0.42 43.21
C CYS A 46 -30.29 -0.35 44.54
N ARG A 47 -31.34 -1.14 44.79
CA ARG A 47 -31.43 -1.97 45.98
C ARG A 47 -30.33 -3.02 46.04
N ARG A 48 -30.04 -3.74 44.93
CA ARG A 48 -28.98 -4.74 44.87
C ARG A 48 -27.59 -4.10 45.04
N VAL A 49 -27.35 -2.96 44.41
CA VAL A 49 -26.10 -2.19 44.60
C VAL A 49 -25.93 -1.78 46.05
N PHE A 50 -26.99 -1.31 46.71
CA PHE A 50 -26.95 -0.92 48.13
C PHE A 50 -26.72 -2.12 49.05
N GLU A 51 -27.32 -3.30 48.75
CA GLU A 51 -27.09 -4.56 49.47
C GLU A 51 -25.61 -4.95 49.41
N GLU A 52 -24.98 -4.96 48.20
CA GLU A 52 -23.55 -5.28 48.03
C GLU A 52 -22.63 -4.29 48.74
N ILE A 53 -22.94 -2.99 48.76
CA ILE A 53 -22.17 -1.98 49.51
C ILE A 53 -22.18 -2.33 51.02
N ASN A 54 -23.30 -2.77 51.55
CA ASN A 54 -23.41 -3.09 52.96
C ASN A 54 -22.77 -4.43 53.38
N GLU A 55 -22.42 -5.28 52.43
CA GLU A 55 -21.69 -6.53 52.70
C GLU A 55 -20.18 -6.30 52.94
N VAL A 56 -19.66 -5.13 52.59
CA VAL A 56 -18.24 -4.77 52.72
C VAL A 56 -18.11 -3.60 53.72
N ASP A 57 -17.11 -3.67 54.58
CA ASP A 57 -16.83 -2.60 55.54
C ASP A 57 -15.91 -1.54 54.87
N TYR A 58 -16.54 -0.47 54.40
CA TYR A 58 -15.86 0.65 53.73
C TYR A 58 -15.64 1.81 54.74
N PHE A 59 -14.47 1.84 55.39
CA PHE A 59 -14.14 2.92 56.30
C PHE A 59 -12.92 3.69 55.76
N ASP A 60 -13.07 5.00 55.51
CA ASP A 60 -11.99 5.88 55.10
C ASP A 60 -11.32 6.49 56.35
N GLU A 61 -10.11 6.03 56.64
CA GLU A 61 -9.31 6.48 57.79
C GLU A 61 -8.93 7.98 57.69
N GLN A 62 -8.78 8.49 56.47
CA GLN A 62 -8.38 9.90 56.26
C GLN A 62 -9.50 10.87 56.64
N HIS A 63 -10.74 10.56 56.34
CA HIS A 63 -11.88 11.41 56.58
C HIS A 63 -12.73 10.94 57.76
N GLN A 64 -12.39 9.81 58.41
CA GLN A 64 -13.10 9.23 59.56
C GLN A 64 -14.59 9.01 59.30
N VAL A 65 -14.94 8.53 58.10
CA VAL A 65 -16.33 8.28 57.65
C VAL A 65 -16.44 6.96 56.86
N GLU A 66 -17.62 6.39 56.85
CA GLU A 66 -17.93 5.31 55.92
C GLU A 66 -18.03 5.88 54.50
N ALA A 67 -17.09 5.46 53.62
CA ALA A 67 -17.05 5.95 52.23
C ALA A 67 -16.56 4.90 51.27
N VAL A 68 -17.26 4.73 50.17
CA VAL A 68 -16.95 3.78 49.10
C VAL A 68 -16.12 4.45 48.02
N PRO A 69 -14.96 3.92 47.63
CA PRO A 69 -14.22 4.42 46.47
C PRO A 69 -15.07 4.33 45.20
N VAL A 70 -15.07 5.39 44.39
CA VAL A 70 -15.85 5.44 43.14
C VAL A 70 -15.52 4.29 42.17
N GLN A 71 -14.30 3.74 42.25
CA GLN A 71 -13.90 2.58 41.42
C GLN A 71 -14.64 1.30 41.90
N ASP A 72 -14.77 1.11 43.20
CA ASP A 72 -15.50 -0.03 43.77
C ASP A 72 -17.01 0.09 43.51
N MET A 73 -17.54 1.32 43.60
CA MET A 73 -18.91 1.60 43.16
C MET A 73 -19.18 1.14 41.73
N HIS A 74 -18.28 1.49 40.78
CA HIS A 74 -18.44 1.04 39.43
C HIS A 74 -18.38 -0.48 39.30
N SER A 75 -17.49 -1.13 40.03
CA SER A 75 -17.35 -2.59 40.01
C SER A 75 -18.57 -3.32 40.58
N ILE A 76 -19.21 -2.74 41.60
CA ILE A 76 -20.48 -3.24 42.17
C ILE A 76 -21.62 -3.11 41.15
N VAL A 77 -21.77 -1.91 40.55
CA VAL A 77 -22.80 -1.68 39.52
C VAL A 77 -22.59 -2.60 38.30
N GLU A 78 -21.36 -2.85 37.89
CA GLU A 78 -21.05 -3.81 36.80
C GLU A 78 -21.53 -5.23 37.13
N ARG A 79 -21.21 -5.75 38.33
CA ARG A 79 -21.63 -7.09 38.73
C ARG A 79 -23.14 -7.20 38.78
N VAL A 80 -23.81 -6.24 39.42
CA VAL A 80 -25.26 -6.21 39.52
C VAL A 80 -25.94 -6.15 38.15
N LEU A 81 -25.41 -5.33 37.21
CA LEU A 81 -25.95 -5.26 35.86
C LEU A 81 -25.72 -6.54 35.07
N ILE A 82 -24.54 -7.15 35.18
CA ILE A 82 -24.27 -8.44 34.52
C ILE A 82 -25.18 -9.54 35.04
N GLU A 83 -25.46 -9.54 36.34
CA GLU A 83 -26.36 -10.52 36.97
C GLU A 83 -27.83 -10.34 36.53
N LEU A 84 -28.33 -9.11 36.55
CA LEU A 84 -29.74 -8.82 36.31
C LEU A 84 -30.08 -8.54 34.83
N TYR A 85 -29.17 -7.83 34.12
CA TYR A 85 -29.36 -7.36 32.74
C TYR A 85 -28.06 -7.49 31.95
N PRO A 86 -27.63 -8.72 31.56
CA PRO A 86 -26.31 -8.98 31.01
C PRO A 86 -25.93 -8.05 29.85
N THR A 87 -26.79 -7.81 28.87
CA THR A 87 -26.55 -6.94 27.73
C THR A 87 -26.34 -5.48 28.12
N VAL A 88 -27.04 -5.00 29.13
CA VAL A 88 -26.87 -3.65 29.68
C VAL A 88 -25.56 -3.56 30.46
N GLY A 89 -25.23 -4.59 31.22
CA GLY A 89 -23.97 -4.71 31.96
C GLY A 89 -22.75 -4.68 31.02
N GLU A 90 -22.80 -5.41 29.91
CA GLU A 90 -21.77 -5.37 28.88
C GLU A 90 -21.57 -3.96 28.29
N GLN A 91 -22.66 -3.25 27.99
CA GLN A 91 -22.57 -1.87 27.47
C GLN A 91 -22.07 -0.88 28.53
N TYR A 92 -22.38 -1.10 29.81
CA TYR A 92 -21.84 -0.31 30.90
C TYR A 92 -20.33 -0.48 31.05
N ILE A 93 -19.81 -1.71 31.00
CA ILE A 93 -18.41 -2.06 31.06
C ILE A 93 -17.66 -1.47 29.81
N GLN A 94 -18.25 -1.65 28.64
CA GLN A 94 -17.67 -1.09 27.39
C GLN A 94 -17.52 0.44 27.48
N TYR A 95 -18.51 1.15 28.00
CA TYR A 95 -18.45 2.61 28.14
C TYR A 95 -17.45 3.07 29.19
N ARG A 96 -17.33 2.35 30.30
CA ARG A 96 -16.30 2.65 31.31
C ARG A 96 -14.90 2.46 30.76
N ASN A 97 -14.67 1.35 30.09
CA ASN A 97 -13.39 1.06 29.39
C ASN A 97 -13.10 2.09 28.29
N TYR A 98 -14.13 2.51 27.57
CA TYR A 98 -14.03 3.59 26.58
C TYR A 98 -13.48 4.88 27.18
N LYS A 99 -14.00 5.36 28.32
CA LYS A 99 -13.50 6.58 28.95
C LYS A 99 -12.04 6.47 29.38
N ILE A 100 -11.64 5.34 29.96
CA ILE A 100 -10.25 5.10 30.37
C ILE A 100 -9.34 5.02 29.16
N ASN A 101 -9.75 4.29 28.13
CA ASN A 101 -8.99 4.13 26.89
C ASN A 101 -8.90 5.44 26.10
N PHE A 102 -9.96 6.27 26.14
CA PHE A 102 -9.97 7.56 25.45
C PHE A 102 -8.92 8.53 25.99
N VAL A 103 -8.75 8.63 27.30
CA VAL A 103 -7.70 9.47 27.90
C VAL A 103 -6.32 8.97 27.51
N LYS A 104 -6.07 7.65 27.63
CA LYS A 104 -4.81 7.04 27.21
C LYS A 104 -4.54 7.23 25.72
N MET A 105 -5.57 7.12 24.89
CA MET A 105 -5.49 7.37 23.46
C MET A 105 -5.09 8.83 23.17
N LEU A 106 -5.67 9.80 23.84
CA LEU A 106 -5.33 11.22 23.65
C LEU A 106 -3.89 11.51 24.08
N ASP A 107 -3.43 10.93 25.18
CA ASP A 107 -2.04 11.07 25.62
C ASP A 107 -1.06 10.49 24.60
N GLU A 108 -1.37 9.32 24.05
CA GLU A 108 -0.55 8.69 23.02
C GLU A 108 -0.55 9.50 21.72
N VAL A 109 -1.71 10.03 21.30
CA VAL A 109 -1.82 10.92 20.14
C VAL A 109 -0.96 12.17 20.33
N TYR A 110 -1.07 12.82 21.51
CA TYR A 110 -0.28 14.02 21.84
C TYR A 110 1.22 13.73 21.82
N ARG A 111 1.66 12.65 22.47
CA ARG A 111 3.08 12.27 22.52
C ARG A 111 3.64 12.02 21.10
N LYS A 112 2.93 11.27 20.27
CA LYS A 112 3.35 11.00 18.89
C LYS A 112 3.33 12.23 18.01
N GLU A 113 2.35 13.10 18.20
CA GLU A 113 2.30 14.37 17.46
C GLU A 113 3.50 15.26 17.77
N GLN A 114 3.89 15.35 19.05
CA GLN A 114 5.11 16.08 19.45
C GLN A 114 6.37 15.43 18.83
N GLU A 115 6.47 14.10 18.87
CA GLU A 115 7.59 13.39 18.27
C GLU A 115 7.71 13.68 16.76
N GLN A 116 6.60 13.61 16.01
CA GLN A 116 6.56 13.91 14.58
C GLN A 116 6.94 15.36 14.26
N ARG A 117 6.50 16.32 15.07
CA ARG A 117 6.83 17.74 14.87
C ARG A 117 8.30 18.06 15.11
N TYR A 118 8.91 17.47 16.13
CA TYR A 118 10.28 17.82 16.53
C TYR A 118 11.35 16.91 15.94
N ILE A 119 11.06 15.62 15.77
CA ILE A 119 12.01 14.63 15.26
C ILE A 119 11.77 14.35 13.77
N GLY A 120 10.51 14.33 13.33
CA GLY A 120 10.08 13.96 11.99
C GLY A 120 9.71 12.47 11.89
N ASP A 121 9.26 12.07 10.70
CA ASP A 121 8.87 10.70 10.38
C ASP A 121 9.73 10.17 9.24
N VAL A 122 10.34 9.01 9.44
CA VAL A 122 11.16 8.26 8.47
C VAL A 122 10.59 6.86 8.20
N SER A 123 9.33 6.63 8.54
CA SER A 123 8.66 5.35 8.30
C SER A 123 8.45 5.07 6.81
N ASN A 124 8.38 6.11 5.99
CA ASN A 124 8.24 6.06 4.55
C ASN A 124 9.21 7.05 3.88
N ALA A 125 10.10 6.56 3.02
CA ALA A 125 11.11 7.37 2.33
C ALA A 125 10.51 8.44 1.40
N ASN A 126 9.25 8.31 0.97
CA ASN A 126 8.54 9.27 0.13
C ASN A 126 7.79 10.36 0.90
N THR A 127 7.89 10.40 2.23
CA THR A 127 7.20 11.38 3.06
C THR A 127 8.16 12.48 3.50
N ASP A 128 7.86 13.75 3.20
CA ASP A 128 8.64 14.89 3.70
C ASP A 128 7.97 15.53 4.92
N SER A 129 8.32 15.06 6.10
CA SER A 129 7.76 15.53 7.38
C SER A 129 8.11 16.97 7.75
N THR A 130 8.92 17.67 6.95
CA THR A 130 9.22 19.10 7.16
C THR A 130 8.12 20.01 6.61
N MET A 131 7.31 19.52 5.68
CA MET A 131 6.24 20.31 5.05
C MET A 131 4.98 20.35 5.92
N VAL A 132 4.33 21.53 5.99
CA VAL A 132 3.12 21.75 6.80
C VAL A 132 1.98 20.79 6.43
N SER A 133 1.75 20.57 5.13
CA SER A 133 0.73 19.62 4.65
C SER A 133 0.99 18.20 5.14
N THR A 134 2.26 17.78 5.11
CA THR A 134 2.69 16.46 5.60
C THR A 134 2.52 16.35 7.11
N GLN A 135 2.90 17.37 7.88
CA GLN A 135 2.70 17.38 9.34
C GLN A 135 1.23 17.26 9.72
N ARG A 136 0.33 17.97 9.03
CA ARG A 136 -1.12 17.85 9.24
C ARG A 136 -1.62 16.43 8.95
N SER A 137 -1.20 15.85 7.83
CA SER A 137 -1.57 14.48 7.45
C SER A 137 -1.07 13.45 8.46
N LEU A 138 0.16 13.60 8.98
CA LEU A 138 0.72 12.72 10.01
C LEU A 138 -0.05 12.83 11.33
N SER A 139 -0.41 14.06 11.76
CA SER A 139 -1.22 14.26 12.97
C SER A 139 -2.61 13.62 12.84
N TYR A 140 -3.29 13.83 11.71
CA TYR A 140 -4.55 13.16 11.41
C TYR A 140 -4.39 11.63 11.38
N GLY A 141 -3.36 11.15 10.72
CA GLY A 141 -3.07 9.72 10.62
C GLY A 141 -2.81 9.06 11.97
N THR A 142 -2.17 9.76 12.90
CA THR A 142 -1.97 9.29 14.27
C THR A 142 -3.29 9.14 15.01
N LEU A 143 -4.15 10.14 14.96
CA LEU A 143 -5.50 10.08 15.55
C LEU A 143 -6.33 8.95 14.93
N SER A 144 -6.39 8.88 13.60
CA SER A 144 -7.16 7.86 12.88
C SER A 144 -6.69 6.44 13.21
N LYS A 145 -5.37 6.22 13.32
CA LYS A 145 -4.80 4.93 13.72
C LYS A 145 -5.22 4.53 15.14
N GLU A 146 -5.21 5.46 16.09
CA GLU A 146 -5.64 5.15 17.46
C GLU A 146 -7.16 4.92 17.54
N LEU A 147 -7.96 5.66 16.76
CA LEU A 147 -9.40 5.36 16.63
C LEU A 147 -9.64 3.97 16.05
N TYR A 148 -8.88 3.57 15.00
CA TYR A 148 -8.99 2.23 14.43
C TYR A 148 -8.69 1.14 15.45
N LYS A 149 -7.59 1.26 16.20
CA LYS A 149 -7.20 0.30 17.25
C LYS A 149 -8.23 0.15 18.36
N ASN A 150 -8.81 1.26 18.81
CA ASN A 150 -9.67 1.26 19.98
C ASN A 150 -11.15 0.99 19.69
N PHE A 151 -11.60 1.21 18.43
CA PHE A 151 -13.02 1.13 18.08
C PHE A 151 -13.34 0.16 16.96
N PHE A 152 -12.36 -0.28 16.20
CA PHE A 152 -12.56 -1.21 15.09
C PHE A 152 -12.03 -2.61 15.39
N LEU A 153 -10.91 -2.71 16.12
CA LEU A 153 -10.30 -3.98 16.48
C LEU A 153 -10.94 -4.60 17.72
N THR A 154 -11.05 -5.93 17.73
CA THR A 154 -11.30 -6.69 18.95
C THR A 154 -10.08 -6.67 19.87
N LYS A 155 -10.22 -7.08 21.12
CA LYS A 155 -9.09 -7.17 22.07
C LYS A 155 -8.02 -8.13 21.56
N ASP A 156 -8.41 -9.28 21.01
CA ASP A 156 -7.48 -10.30 20.53
C ASP A 156 -6.73 -9.83 19.28
N GLU A 157 -7.39 -9.15 18.35
CA GLU A 157 -6.78 -8.55 17.16
C GLU A 157 -5.79 -7.44 17.54
N LEU A 158 -6.15 -6.58 18.49
CA LEU A 158 -5.27 -5.54 19.01
C LEU A 158 -4.06 -6.15 19.71
N GLN A 159 -4.26 -7.21 20.52
CA GLN A 159 -3.18 -7.94 21.18
C GLN A 159 -2.25 -8.60 20.15
N ALA A 160 -2.80 -9.33 19.16
CA ALA A 160 -2.04 -9.98 18.10
C ALA A 160 -1.20 -8.98 17.29
N THR A 161 -1.76 -7.78 17.04
CA THR A 161 -1.07 -6.68 16.34
C THR A 161 0.05 -6.08 17.20
N ASN A 162 -0.19 -5.85 18.48
CA ASN A 162 0.80 -5.28 19.41
C ASN A 162 1.93 -6.28 19.69
N ASP A 163 1.61 -7.55 19.81
CA ASP A 163 2.60 -8.63 19.99
C ASP A 163 3.41 -8.89 18.72
N GLY A 164 2.87 -8.58 17.54
CA GLY A 164 3.56 -8.72 16.25
C GLY A 164 3.32 -10.04 15.53
N TYR A 165 2.25 -10.78 15.83
CA TYR A 165 1.84 -11.97 15.07
C TYR A 165 1.23 -11.61 13.72
N ILE A 166 0.47 -10.51 13.71
CA ILE A 166 -0.08 -9.90 12.50
C ILE A 166 0.30 -8.43 12.42
N TYR A 167 0.33 -7.89 11.20
CA TYR A 167 0.51 -6.46 10.96
C TYR A 167 -0.58 -5.95 10.02
N ILE A 168 -1.40 -5.04 10.51
CA ILE A 168 -2.46 -4.40 9.72
C ILE A 168 -1.86 -3.19 9.03
N HIS A 169 -1.73 -3.26 7.70
CA HIS A 169 -1.19 -2.16 6.90
C HIS A 169 -2.15 -0.96 6.90
N ASP A 170 -1.58 0.23 6.92
CA ASP A 170 -2.29 1.50 6.69
C ASP A 170 -3.53 1.72 7.58
N MET A 171 -3.45 1.35 8.86
CA MET A 171 -4.56 1.49 9.81
C MET A 171 -5.18 2.89 9.82
N LYS A 172 -4.37 3.94 9.55
CA LYS A 172 -4.81 5.34 9.54
C LYS A 172 -5.86 5.63 8.47
N ASP A 173 -5.79 4.92 7.32
CA ASP A 173 -6.61 5.20 6.15
C ASP A 173 -7.59 4.06 5.82
N ARG A 174 -7.32 2.84 6.37
CA ARG A 174 -8.01 1.60 6.02
C ARG A 174 -9.54 1.65 6.21
N ARG A 175 -10.02 2.48 7.11
CA ARG A 175 -11.44 2.68 7.36
C ARG A 175 -12.07 3.69 6.40
N ASP A 176 -11.28 4.56 5.80
CA ASP A 176 -11.81 5.73 5.12
C ASP A 176 -11.86 5.55 3.60
N CYS A 177 -10.89 4.85 3.00
CA CYS A 177 -10.77 4.74 1.56
C CYS A 177 -10.14 3.42 1.09
N ILE A 178 -10.08 3.24 -0.22
CA ILE A 178 -9.45 2.10 -0.89
C ILE A 178 -7.93 2.22 -0.86
N ASN A 179 -7.22 1.12 -1.15
CA ASN A 179 -5.76 1.07 -1.21
C ASN A 179 -5.24 1.41 -2.62
N CYS A 180 -4.57 0.47 -3.29
CA CYS A 180 -4.01 0.66 -4.63
C CYS A 180 -5.06 0.40 -5.71
N CYS A 181 -4.91 1.04 -6.89
CA CYS A 181 -5.82 0.84 -8.00
C CYS A 181 -5.13 0.70 -9.37
N LEU A 182 -5.86 0.07 -10.30
CA LEU A 182 -5.69 0.16 -11.75
C LEU A 182 -6.82 1.05 -12.26
N PHE A 183 -6.51 2.29 -12.57
CA PHE A 183 -7.52 3.28 -12.91
C PHE A 183 -7.80 3.27 -14.42
N ASP A 184 -9.05 3.13 -14.81
CA ASP A 184 -9.47 3.19 -16.21
C ASP A 184 -9.53 4.63 -16.69
N MET A 185 -8.38 5.18 -17.04
CA MET A 185 -8.23 6.56 -17.51
C MET A 185 -8.93 6.78 -18.84
N SER A 186 -8.91 5.79 -19.74
CA SER A 186 -9.56 5.88 -21.05
C SER A 186 -11.06 6.10 -20.92
N LYS A 187 -11.68 5.39 -19.97
CA LYS A 187 -13.12 5.49 -19.75
C LYS A 187 -13.54 6.84 -19.19
N VAL A 188 -12.73 7.40 -18.27
CA VAL A 188 -13.01 8.74 -17.72
C VAL A 188 -12.87 9.83 -18.79
N LEU A 189 -11.87 9.75 -19.65
CA LEU A 189 -11.63 10.74 -20.69
C LEU A 189 -12.70 10.73 -21.80
N GLN A 190 -13.25 9.55 -22.09
CA GLN A 190 -14.18 9.35 -23.21
C GLN A 190 -15.47 10.17 -23.04
N GLY A 191 -15.69 11.12 -23.92
CA GLY A 191 -16.88 11.99 -23.93
C GLY A 191 -16.87 13.13 -22.90
N GLY A 192 -15.84 13.20 -22.06
CA GLY A 192 -15.72 14.17 -20.98
C GLY A 192 -16.26 13.68 -19.63
N PHE A 193 -16.01 14.44 -18.58
CA PHE A 193 -16.34 14.10 -17.19
C PHE A 193 -16.54 15.36 -16.32
N GLU A 194 -17.13 15.19 -15.15
CA GLU A 194 -17.29 16.25 -14.16
C GLU A 194 -16.26 16.10 -13.02
N MET A 195 -15.61 17.19 -12.65
CA MET A 195 -14.72 17.26 -11.50
C MET A 195 -14.85 18.63 -10.83
N GLY A 196 -15.15 18.64 -9.52
CA GLY A 196 -15.25 19.86 -8.74
C GLY A 196 -16.33 20.85 -9.26
N ASN A 197 -17.48 20.36 -9.70
CA ASN A 197 -18.58 21.11 -10.31
C ASN A 197 -18.23 21.79 -11.65
N VAL A 198 -17.18 21.32 -12.31
CA VAL A 198 -16.76 21.78 -13.63
C VAL A 198 -16.76 20.62 -14.60
N TRP A 199 -17.38 20.80 -15.78
CA TRP A 199 -17.33 19.83 -16.85
C TRP A 199 -16.03 19.96 -17.63
N TYR A 200 -15.28 18.87 -17.72
CA TYR A 200 -14.09 18.72 -18.54
C TYR A 200 -14.46 18.03 -19.84
N ASN A 201 -14.28 18.71 -20.96
CA ASN A 201 -14.46 18.08 -22.27
C ASN A 201 -13.33 17.10 -22.56
N GLU A 202 -13.62 16.08 -23.37
CA GLU A 202 -12.58 15.19 -23.87
C GLU A 202 -11.47 16.00 -24.59
N PRO A 203 -10.18 15.75 -24.29
CA PRO A 203 -9.07 16.46 -24.90
C PRO A 203 -9.07 16.36 -26.44
N LYS A 204 -8.73 17.46 -27.10
CA LYS A 204 -8.61 17.53 -28.57
C LYS A 204 -7.16 17.51 -29.06
N THR A 205 -6.20 17.65 -28.17
CA THR A 205 -4.77 17.68 -28.46
C THR A 205 -4.00 16.91 -27.39
N LEU A 206 -2.76 16.51 -27.71
CA LEU A 206 -1.90 15.72 -26.84
C LEU A 206 -1.48 16.49 -25.58
N ASP A 207 -1.09 17.76 -25.73
CA ASP A 207 -0.72 18.64 -24.62
C ASP A 207 -1.86 18.77 -23.59
N THR A 208 -3.08 19.05 -24.08
CA THR A 208 -4.28 19.10 -23.22
C THR A 208 -4.56 17.73 -22.57
N ALA A 209 -4.34 16.62 -23.28
CA ALA A 209 -4.52 15.29 -22.69
C ALA A 209 -3.56 15.05 -21.52
N PHE A 210 -2.29 15.44 -21.64
CA PHE A 210 -1.34 15.36 -20.52
C PHE A 210 -1.79 16.18 -19.30
N ASP A 211 -2.28 17.39 -19.50
CA ASP A 211 -2.75 18.24 -18.40
C ASP A 211 -3.97 17.64 -17.71
N VAL A 212 -5.00 17.27 -18.49
CA VAL A 212 -6.24 16.70 -17.96
C VAL A 212 -6.01 15.36 -17.25
N ILE A 213 -5.19 14.47 -17.80
CA ILE A 213 -4.80 13.22 -17.13
C ILE A 213 -4.07 13.52 -15.82
N GLY A 214 -3.21 14.52 -15.79
CA GLY A 214 -2.54 14.97 -14.58
C GLY A 214 -3.54 15.43 -13.51
N ASP A 215 -4.56 16.18 -13.87
CA ASP A 215 -5.61 16.67 -12.95
C ASP A 215 -6.47 15.52 -12.42
N ILE A 216 -6.92 14.61 -13.30
CA ILE A 216 -7.63 13.39 -12.91
C ILE A 216 -6.78 12.58 -11.90
N THR A 217 -5.49 12.40 -12.21
CA THR A 217 -4.57 11.64 -11.37
C THR A 217 -4.45 12.24 -9.98
N PHE A 218 -4.28 13.55 -9.84
CA PHE A 218 -4.28 14.22 -8.54
C PHE A 218 -5.61 14.12 -7.82
N GLY A 219 -6.71 14.39 -8.52
CA GLY A 219 -8.05 14.35 -7.93
C GLY A 219 -8.43 12.95 -7.41
N ALA A 220 -8.24 11.93 -8.24
CA ALA A 220 -8.59 10.55 -7.89
C ALA A 220 -7.61 9.93 -6.87
N SER A 221 -6.30 10.13 -7.02
CA SER A 221 -5.30 9.58 -6.09
C SER A 221 -5.40 10.18 -4.68
N ALA A 222 -5.93 11.39 -4.54
CA ALA A 222 -6.19 12.00 -3.24
C ALA A 222 -7.31 11.30 -2.45
N GLN A 223 -8.16 10.50 -3.10
CA GLN A 223 -9.27 9.75 -2.49
C GLN A 223 -8.91 8.30 -2.11
N GLN A 224 -7.62 7.96 -2.14
CA GLN A 224 -7.11 6.64 -1.75
C GLN A 224 -5.76 6.79 -1.04
N TYR A 225 -5.28 5.74 -0.39
CA TYR A 225 -4.01 5.81 0.34
C TYR A 225 -2.84 5.05 -0.33
N GLY A 226 -3.13 4.13 -1.23
CA GLY A 226 -2.11 3.34 -1.93
C GLY A 226 -1.71 3.90 -3.30
N GLY A 227 -1.03 3.07 -4.08
CA GLY A 227 -0.55 3.45 -5.42
C GLY A 227 -1.68 3.62 -6.43
N PHE A 228 -1.52 4.61 -7.29
CA PHE A 228 -2.42 4.90 -8.41
C PHE A 228 -1.71 4.54 -9.71
N THR A 229 -2.24 3.57 -10.46
CA THR A 229 -1.63 3.10 -11.70
C THR A 229 -2.49 3.43 -12.90
N ILE A 230 -1.88 4.05 -13.91
CA ILE A 230 -2.47 4.28 -15.24
C ILE A 230 -1.88 3.18 -16.16
N PRO A 231 -2.65 2.12 -16.46
CA PRO A 231 -2.16 1.05 -17.31
C PRO A 231 -2.11 1.47 -18.79
N ARG A 232 -1.12 0.99 -19.52
CA ARG A 232 -0.97 1.17 -20.97
C ARG A 232 -1.11 2.63 -21.42
N VAL A 233 -0.31 3.51 -20.83
CA VAL A 233 -0.39 4.96 -21.06
C VAL A 233 -0.07 5.32 -22.52
N ASP A 234 0.74 4.53 -23.22
CA ASP A 234 1.02 4.63 -24.64
C ASP A 234 -0.27 4.52 -25.48
N THR A 235 -1.09 3.51 -25.22
CA THR A 235 -2.39 3.32 -25.87
C THR A 235 -3.38 4.46 -25.54
N ILE A 236 -3.36 4.96 -24.29
CA ILE A 236 -4.26 6.05 -23.87
C ILE A 236 -3.92 7.37 -24.58
N LEU A 237 -2.63 7.67 -24.77
CA LEU A 237 -2.18 8.93 -25.36
C LEU A 237 -2.21 8.92 -26.91
N ALA A 238 -2.14 7.75 -27.55
CA ALA A 238 -2.07 7.63 -28.99
C ALA A 238 -3.18 8.34 -29.78
N PRO A 239 -4.48 8.26 -29.39
CA PRO A 239 -5.55 8.97 -30.12
C PRO A 239 -5.37 10.50 -30.08
N TYR A 240 -4.84 11.04 -28.98
CA TYR A 240 -4.62 12.49 -28.84
C TYR A 240 -3.38 12.94 -29.62
N ALA A 241 -2.36 12.11 -29.73
CA ALA A 241 -1.21 12.33 -30.60
C ALA A 241 -1.64 12.40 -32.07
N GLU A 242 -2.51 11.49 -32.51
CA GLU A 242 -3.06 11.52 -33.87
C GLU A 242 -3.88 12.79 -34.15
N LYS A 243 -4.71 13.22 -33.17
CA LYS A 243 -5.47 14.48 -33.28
C LYS A 243 -4.53 15.69 -33.40
N SER A 244 -3.47 15.75 -32.57
CA SER A 244 -2.44 16.79 -32.62
C SER A 244 -1.69 16.79 -33.97
N TYR A 245 -1.31 15.61 -34.45
CA TYR A 245 -0.63 15.49 -35.76
C TYR A 245 -1.47 16.06 -36.89
N LYS A 246 -2.74 15.69 -37.00
CA LYS A 246 -3.66 16.22 -38.02
C LYS A 246 -3.78 17.72 -37.93
N LYS A 247 -3.94 18.27 -36.72
CA LYS A 247 -3.98 19.71 -36.46
C LYS A 247 -2.70 20.40 -36.95
N TYR A 248 -1.52 19.90 -36.63
CA TYR A 248 -0.24 20.52 -37.05
C TYR A 248 0.00 20.44 -38.55
N VAL A 249 -0.44 19.38 -39.22
CA VAL A 249 -0.40 19.32 -40.69
C VAL A 249 -1.30 20.42 -41.29
N GLU A 250 -2.53 20.58 -40.83
CA GLU A 250 -3.46 21.59 -41.29
C GLU A 250 -2.95 23.02 -41.03
N GLU A 251 -2.40 23.29 -39.85
CA GLU A 251 -1.78 24.56 -39.48
C GLU A 251 -0.62 24.93 -40.43
N TYR A 252 0.31 23.98 -40.67
CA TYR A 252 1.42 24.19 -41.56
C TYR A 252 0.96 24.49 -42.99
N LEU A 253 0.01 23.73 -43.51
CA LEU A 253 -0.57 23.91 -44.83
C LEU A 253 -1.32 25.24 -44.94
N ALA A 254 -1.99 25.67 -43.92
CA ALA A 254 -2.71 26.96 -43.87
C ALA A 254 -1.74 28.16 -43.93
N VAL A 255 -0.66 28.11 -43.12
CA VAL A 255 0.39 29.18 -43.09
C VAL A 255 1.12 29.24 -44.39
N THR A 256 1.39 28.13 -45.05
CA THR A 256 2.17 28.03 -46.27
C THR A 256 1.33 28.09 -47.57
N ARG A 257 0.06 28.46 -47.50
CA ARG A 257 -0.88 28.51 -48.68
C ARG A 257 -0.37 29.32 -49.87
N SER A 258 0.34 30.41 -49.63
CA SER A 258 0.87 31.28 -50.65
C SER A 258 2.18 30.77 -51.31
N TYR A 259 2.80 29.73 -50.81
CA TYR A 259 4.02 29.14 -51.35
C TYR A 259 3.66 27.95 -52.22
N ALA A 260 4.06 27.99 -53.49
CA ALA A 260 3.96 26.84 -54.40
C ALA A 260 5.20 25.98 -54.31
N GLY A 261 5.04 24.65 -54.04
CA GLY A 261 6.16 23.72 -54.00
C GLY A 261 5.71 22.26 -53.89
N PHE A 262 6.36 21.39 -54.68
CA PHE A 262 6.04 19.96 -54.76
C PHE A 262 6.24 19.18 -53.44
N TYR A 263 7.09 19.69 -52.54
CA TYR A 263 7.44 19.03 -51.27
C TYR A 263 6.64 19.55 -50.06
N LYS A 264 5.59 20.34 -50.26
CA LYS A 264 4.84 20.99 -49.19
C LYS A 264 4.20 20.01 -48.24
N ASP A 265 3.57 18.95 -48.77
CA ASP A 265 2.90 17.93 -47.95
C ASP A 265 3.89 17.08 -47.13
N VAL A 266 5.07 16.79 -47.70
CA VAL A 266 6.14 16.09 -46.98
C VAL A 266 6.65 16.94 -45.82
N ALA A 267 6.97 18.22 -46.08
CA ALA A 267 7.41 19.13 -45.05
C ALA A 267 6.35 19.37 -43.94
N ALA A 268 5.08 19.41 -44.31
CA ALA A 268 3.98 19.50 -43.33
C ALA A 268 3.93 18.27 -42.40
N ARG A 269 4.09 17.09 -42.95
CA ARG A 269 4.13 15.82 -42.17
C ARG A 269 5.35 15.75 -41.27
N GLU A 270 6.54 16.09 -41.75
CA GLU A 270 7.77 16.14 -40.97
C GLU A 270 7.65 17.14 -39.83
N TYR A 271 7.14 18.34 -40.10
CA TYR A 271 6.89 19.36 -39.08
C TYR A 271 5.91 18.85 -38.01
N ALA A 272 4.80 18.24 -38.41
CA ALA A 272 3.82 17.73 -37.50
C ALA A 272 4.36 16.59 -36.64
N MET A 273 5.16 15.68 -37.21
CA MET A 273 5.82 14.61 -36.45
C MET A 273 6.75 15.16 -35.37
N GLU A 274 7.58 16.15 -35.72
CA GLU A 274 8.50 16.78 -34.76
C GLU A 274 7.72 17.52 -33.64
N LYS A 275 6.61 18.17 -33.98
CA LYS A 275 5.74 18.83 -32.99
C LYS A 275 5.11 17.84 -32.03
N VAL A 276 4.56 16.72 -32.50
CA VAL A 276 4.00 15.68 -31.65
C VAL A 276 5.07 15.04 -30.76
N ARG A 277 6.27 14.79 -31.28
CA ARG A 277 7.41 14.31 -30.51
C ARG A 277 7.72 15.27 -29.35
N ARG A 278 7.74 16.55 -29.63
CA ARG A 278 7.97 17.59 -28.62
C ARG A 278 6.83 17.68 -27.60
N ASP A 279 5.59 17.49 -28.03
CA ASP A 279 4.43 17.47 -27.11
C ASP A 279 4.54 16.28 -26.14
N PHE A 280 4.96 15.10 -26.61
CA PHE A 280 5.25 13.95 -25.72
C PHE A 280 6.39 14.27 -24.75
N GLU A 281 7.48 14.86 -25.23
CA GLU A 281 8.64 15.23 -24.39
C GLU A 281 8.19 16.18 -23.27
N GLN A 282 7.51 17.26 -23.62
CA GLN A 282 7.04 18.26 -22.65
C GLN A 282 5.95 17.68 -21.71
N GLY A 283 5.07 16.85 -22.23
CA GLY A 283 4.01 16.19 -21.44
C GLY A 283 4.59 15.27 -20.38
N PHE A 284 5.50 14.36 -20.73
CA PHE A 284 6.17 13.49 -19.77
C PHE A 284 7.05 14.26 -18.78
N GLN A 285 7.75 15.30 -19.24
CA GLN A 285 8.50 16.18 -18.34
C GLN A 285 7.57 16.88 -17.34
N GLY A 286 6.43 17.37 -17.80
CA GLY A 286 5.39 17.96 -16.95
C GLY A 286 4.86 16.98 -15.89
N TRP A 287 4.65 15.71 -16.26
CA TRP A 287 4.27 14.66 -15.28
C TRP A 287 5.39 14.37 -14.29
N GLU A 288 6.65 14.34 -14.72
CA GLU A 288 7.77 14.15 -13.80
C GLU A 288 7.88 15.29 -12.78
N TYR A 289 7.62 16.53 -13.15
CA TYR A 289 7.53 17.64 -12.19
C TYR A 289 6.31 17.50 -11.27
N LYS A 290 5.14 17.25 -11.86
CA LYS A 290 3.86 17.19 -11.14
C LYS A 290 3.86 16.06 -10.08
N PHE A 291 4.34 14.86 -10.43
CA PHE A 291 4.28 13.69 -9.55
C PHE A 291 5.44 13.57 -8.55
N ASN A 292 6.48 14.41 -8.65
CA ASN A 292 7.57 14.47 -7.68
C ASN A 292 7.45 15.68 -6.74
N THR A 293 6.26 16.19 -6.53
CA THR A 293 5.96 17.27 -5.60
C THR A 293 4.77 16.93 -4.71
N VAL A 294 4.72 17.53 -3.51
CA VAL A 294 3.54 17.48 -2.64
C VAL A 294 2.53 18.50 -3.16
N GLY A 295 1.66 18.05 -4.06
CA GLY A 295 0.69 18.91 -4.75
C GLY A 295 -0.66 19.05 -4.07
N SER A 296 -0.92 18.36 -2.96
CA SER A 296 -2.22 18.36 -2.28
C SER A 296 -2.09 18.43 -0.75
N SER A 297 -3.22 18.69 -0.08
CA SER A 297 -3.31 18.66 1.39
C SER A 297 -3.12 17.28 1.99
N ARG A 298 -3.10 16.22 1.19
CA ARG A 298 -2.78 14.85 1.59
C ARG A 298 -1.38 14.76 2.22
N GLY A 299 -0.43 15.59 1.77
CA GLY A 299 0.85 15.78 2.45
C GLY A 299 1.92 14.74 2.10
N ASP A 300 1.70 13.88 1.12
CA ASP A 300 2.69 12.95 0.57
C ASP A 300 2.88 13.18 -0.94
N TYR A 301 3.92 12.58 -1.50
CA TYR A 301 4.04 12.46 -2.96
C TYR A 301 3.00 11.47 -3.45
N PRO A 302 2.26 11.78 -4.54
CA PRO A 302 1.35 10.81 -5.11
C PRO A 302 2.14 9.61 -5.65
N PHE A 303 1.81 8.41 -5.19
CA PHE A 303 2.49 7.18 -5.61
C PHE A 303 1.93 6.71 -6.97
N ILE A 304 2.35 7.42 -8.03
CA ILE A 304 1.87 7.18 -9.39
C ILE A 304 2.75 6.16 -10.10
N ALA A 305 2.12 5.22 -10.80
CA ALA A 305 2.78 4.28 -11.69
C ALA A 305 2.13 4.31 -13.08
N ILE A 306 2.92 4.10 -14.10
CA ILE A 306 2.46 3.95 -15.50
C ILE A 306 3.05 2.68 -16.10
N SER A 307 2.30 2.01 -16.96
CA SER A 307 2.81 0.91 -17.78
C SER A 307 2.68 1.21 -19.27
N PHE A 308 3.58 0.68 -20.08
CA PHE A 308 3.66 0.90 -21.53
C PHE A 308 4.56 -0.16 -22.18
N GLY A 309 4.61 -0.19 -23.52
CA GLY A 309 5.60 -0.95 -24.27
C GLY A 309 5.03 -1.94 -25.29
N VAL A 310 3.74 -2.30 -25.21
CA VAL A 310 3.13 -3.28 -26.13
C VAL A 310 2.33 -2.63 -27.27
N GLY A 311 2.18 -1.33 -27.27
CA GLY A 311 1.58 -0.61 -28.37
C GLY A 311 2.50 -0.62 -29.61
N THR A 312 1.94 -0.90 -30.79
CA THR A 312 2.69 -1.07 -32.04
C THR A 312 2.51 0.05 -33.05
N SER A 313 1.48 0.91 -32.85
CA SER A 313 1.28 2.06 -33.73
C SER A 313 2.43 3.11 -33.56
N THR A 314 2.60 3.97 -34.56
CA THR A 314 3.58 5.04 -34.53
C THR A 314 3.46 5.91 -33.27
N TRP A 315 2.23 6.20 -32.83
CA TRP A 315 1.99 7.07 -31.67
C TRP A 315 2.25 6.35 -30.34
N GLU A 316 1.90 5.08 -30.25
CA GLU A 316 2.15 4.26 -29.07
C GLU A 316 3.65 4.01 -28.84
N THR A 317 4.37 3.66 -29.92
CA THR A 317 5.83 3.47 -29.85
C THR A 317 6.55 4.77 -29.54
N MET A 318 6.11 5.91 -30.12
CA MET A 318 6.64 7.23 -29.80
C MET A 318 6.38 7.62 -28.34
N ALA A 319 5.19 7.37 -27.81
CA ALA A 319 4.87 7.62 -26.39
C ALA A 319 5.80 6.82 -25.46
N SER A 320 5.97 5.52 -25.74
CA SER A 320 6.87 4.65 -24.97
C SER A 320 8.33 5.10 -25.05
N GLU A 321 8.82 5.45 -26.24
CA GLU A 321 10.18 5.96 -26.46
C GLU A 321 10.41 7.26 -25.68
N MET A 322 9.46 8.21 -25.75
CA MET A 322 9.62 9.52 -25.12
C MET A 322 9.51 9.45 -23.60
N ALA A 323 8.68 8.57 -23.04
CA ALA A 323 8.65 8.31 -21.60
C ALA A 323 10.03 7.85 -21.08
N LEU A 324 10.71 6.97 -21.83
CA LEU A 324 12.06 6.48 -21.49
C LEU A 324 13.12 7.58 -21.67
N LYS A 325 13.08 8.33 -22.78
CA LYS A 325 14.06 9.39 -23.05
C LYS A 325 13.99 10.54 -22.05
N VAL A 326 12.78 10.97 -21.67
CA VAL A 326 12.59 12.03 -20.67
C VAL A 326 13.13 11.56 -19.32
N ARG A 327 12.86 10.31 -18.91
CA ARG A 327 13.41 9.76 -17.68
C ARG A 327 14.93 9.72 -17.70
N MET A 328 15.56 9.31 -18.80
CA MET A 328 17.02 9.29 -18.93
C MET A 328 17.64 10.69 -18.94
N ALA A 329 16.94 11.67 -19.47
CA ALA A 329 17.39 13.07 -19.45
C ALA A 329 17.44 13.65 -18.03
N GLY A 330 16.59 13.12 -17.13
CA GLY A 330 16.47 13.59 -15.74
C GLY A 330 15.93 15.02 -15.62
N GLN A 331 15.69 15.45 -14.38
CA GLN A 331 15.15 16.76 -14.05
C GLN A 331 16.12 17.53 -13.16
N GLY A 332 16.16 18.85 -13.30
CA GLY A 332 17.01 19.72 -12.49
C GLY A 332 17.57 20.89 -13.28
N LYS A 333 18.49 21.61 -12.66
CA LYS A 333 19.23 22.71 -13.28
C LYS A 333 20.23 22.19 -14.32
N ASP A 334 20.60 23.01 -15.28
CA ASP A 334 21.65 22.66 -16.23
C ASP A 334 22.96 22.30 -15.49
N GLY A 335 23.51 21.14 -15.86
CA GLY A 335 24.67 20.56 -15.18
C GLY A 335 24.37 19.81 -13.86
N PHE A 336 23.11 19.78 -13.40
CA PHE A 336 22.64 19.12 -12.19
C PHE A 336 21.34 18.34 -12.39
N LYS A 337 21.18 17.74 -13.54
CA LYS A 337 20.02 16.87 -13.81
C LYS A 337 20.21 15.51 -13.15
N LYS A 338 19.13 15.00 -12.55
CA LYS A 338 19.11 13.70 -11.87
C LYS A 338 17.82 12.95 -12.19
N PRO A 339 17.83 11.61 -12.10
CA PRO A 339 16.60 10.82 -12.22
C PRO A 339 15.59 11.20 -11.16
N VAL A 340 14.30 11.18 -11.51
CA VAL A 340 13.19 11.36 -10.59
C VAL A 340 12.53 10.02 -10.27
N LEU A 341 11.76 9.97 -9.16
CA LEU A 341 11.18 8.71 -8.68
C LEU A 341 9.85 8.39 -9.35
N PHE A 342 9.01 9.41 -9.61
CA PHE A 342 7.66 9.25 -10.15
C PHE A 342 7.46 9.95 -11.49
N PRO A 343 6.55 9.41 -12.33
CA PRO A 343 5.81 8.16 -12.15
C PRO A 343 6.76 6.95 -12.17
N LYS A 344 6.44 5.90 -11.39
CA LYS A 344 7.11 4.60 -11.53
C LYS A 344 6.84 4.06 -12.92
N LEU A 345 7.89 3.61 -13.62
CA LEU A 345 7.77 3.08 -14.98
C LEU A 345 7.77 1.56 -14.96
N THR A 346 6.82 0.93 -15.64
CA THR A 346 6.76 -0.51 -15.87
C THR A 346 6.74 -0.78 -17.38
N PHE A 347 7.76 -1.45 -17.89
CA PHE A 347 7.82 -1.88 -19.27
C PHE A 347 7.15 -3.26 -19.42
N LEU A 348 6.15 -3.33 -20.27
CA LEU A 348 5.41 -4.55 -20.60
C LEU A 348 6.18 -5.32 -21.67
N TYR A 349 6.75 -6.47 -21.31
CA TYR A 349 7.57 -7.27 -22.23
C TYR A 349 6.78 -8.40 -22.87
N ASP A 350 6.69 -8.39 -24.17
CA ASP A 350 6.17 -9.48 -25.02
C ASP A 350 7.29 -10.01 -25.92
N GLU A 351 7.65 -11.28 -25.80
CA GLU A 351 8.71 -11.91 -26.62
C GLU A 351 8.44 -11.80 -28.11
N ASN A 352 7.16 -11.80 -28.52
CA ASN A 352 6.79 -11.68 -29.94
C ASN A 352 7.04 -10.28 -30.52
N LEU A 353 7.11 -9.26 -29.67
CA LEU A 353 7.39 -7.86 -30.05
C LEU A 353 8.82 -7.45 -29.76
N HIS A 354 9.38 -7.88 -28.62
CA HIS A 354 10.65 -7.37 -28.05
C HIS A 354 11.78 -8.40 -28.11
N GLY A 355 11.49 -9.64 -28.53
CA GLY A 355 12.48 -10.69 -28.68
C GLY A 355 13.56 -10.36 -29.72
N ALA A 356 14.61 -11.19 -29.80
CA ALA A 356 15.71 -10.97 -30.73
C ALA A 356 15.20 -10.94 -32.19
N GLY A 357 15.52 -9.87 -32.92
CA GLY A 357 15.12 -9.65 -34.31
C GLY A 357 13.63 -9.30 -34.49
N LYS A 358 12.90 -8.99 -33.43
CA LYS A 358 11.50 -8.57 -33.50
C LYS A 358 11.37 -7.06 -33.71
N GLU A 359 10.18 -6.63 -34.13
CA GLU A 359 9.87 -5.27 -34.57
C GLU A 359 10.20 -4.21 -33.50
N LEU A 360 9.95 -4.47 -32.22
CA LEU A 360 10.17 -3.56 -31.10
C LEU A 360 11.37 -3.94 -30.22
N GLU A 361 12.31 -4.76 -30.71
CA GLU A 361 13.55 -5.05 -29.98
C GLU A 361 14.31 -3.75 -29.61
N TRP A 362 14.33 -2.77 -30.54
CA TRP A 362 14.94 -1.47 -30.31
C TRP A 362 14.32 -0.70 -29.11
N LEU A 363 12.99 -0.82 -28.90
CA LEU A 363 12.30 -0.18 -27.78
C LEU A 363 12.67 -0.87 -26.46
N PHE A 364 12.78 -2.19 -26.47
CA PHE A 364 13.30 -2.94 -25.32
C PHE A 364 14.75 -2.55 -24.99
N ASP A 365 15.61 -2.39 -26.02
CA ASP A 365 16.98 -1.90 -25.84
C ASP A 365 17.02 -0.50 -25.22
N THR A 366 16.11 0.38 -25.62
CA THR A 366 15.94 1.71 -25.04
C THR A 366 15.48 1.62 -23.58
N ALA A 367 14.57 0.71 -23.26
CA ALA A 367 14.11 0.47 -21.89
C ALA A 367 15.22 -0.07 -20.98
N LEU A 368 16.06 -0.99 -21.50
CA LEU A 368 17.25 -1.48 -20.79
C LEU A 368 18.28 -0.37 -20.54
N GLU A 369 18.51 0.48 -21.53
CA GLU A 369 19.38 1.65 -21.36
C GLU A 369 18.86 2.58 -20.27
N CYS A 370 17.56 2.89 -20.29
CA CYS A 370 16.92 3.71 -19.27
C CYS A 370 17.05 3.05 -17.87
N SER A 371 16.75 1.76 -17.76
CA SER A 371 16.85 1.05 -16.49
C SER A 371 18.29 0.98 -15.95
N SER A 372 19.29 0.86 -16.83
CA SER A 372 20.70 0.89 -16.46
C SER A 372 21.18 2.24 -15.91
N LYS A 373 20.51 3.33 -16.28
CA LYS A 373 20.83 4.70 -15.84
C LYS A 373 19.97 5.18 -14.67
N CYS A 374 18.70 4.74 -14.60
CA CYS A 374 17.70 5.30 -13.69
C CYS A 374 17.07 4.27 -12.78
N MET A 375 17.41 2.98 -12.86
CA MET A 375 16.77 1.83 -12.23
C MET A 375 15.26 1.69 -12.54
N TYR A 376 14.73 2.44 -13.48
CA TYR A 376 13.42 2.29 -14.11
C TYR A 376 13.58 2.31 -15.64
N PRO A 377 12.70 1.62 -16.37
CA PRO A 377 11.52 0.86 -15.93
C PRO A 377 11.87 -0.45 -15.25
N ASP A 378 10.93 -0.96 -14.41
CA ASP A 378 10.86 -2.39 -14.10
C ASP A 378 10.23 -3.13 -15.28
N PHE A 379 10.51 -4.43 -15.42
CA PHE A 379 10.05 -5.24 -16.56
C PHE A 379 9.01 -6.26 -16.13
N LEU A 380 7.84 -6.25 -16.76
CA LEU A 380 6.77 -7.23 -16.53
C LEU A 380 6.67 -8.19 -17.71
N SER A 381 6.87 -9.48 -17.45
CA SER A 381 6.73 -10.51 -18.47
C SER A 381 5.26 -10.78 -18.82
N LEU A 382 4.94 -10.74 -20.10
CA LEU A 382 3.63 -11.11 -20.66
C LEU A 382 3.65 -12.44 -21.40
N THR A 383 4.82 -13.00 -21.69
CA THR A 383 4.97 -14.19 -22.54
C THR A 383 5.84 -15.29 -21.94
N GLY A 384 6.34 -15.11 -20.72
CA GLY A 384 7.07 -16.14 -19.98
C GLY A 384 6.14 -17.19 -19.35
N GLU A 385 6.64 -17.83 -18.31
CA GLU A 385 5.88 -18.81 -17.52
C GLU A 385 5.01 -18.13 -16.45
N GLY A 386 3.97 -18.83 -15.99
CA GLY A 386 3.16 -18.43 -14.82
C GLY A 386 1.84 -17.75 -15.17
N TYR A 387 1.22 -17.18 -14.14
CA TYR A 387 -0.17 -16.75 -14.19
C TYR A 387 -0.41 -15.54 -15.12
N ILE A 388 0.35 -14.44 -15.00
CA ILE A 388 0.16 -13.23 -15.83
C ILE A 388 0.36 -13.54 -17.31
N PRO A 389 1.45 -14.25 -17.73
CA PRO A 389 1.61 -14.69 -19.11
C PRO A 389 0.48 -15.61 -19.61
N SER A 390 -0.01 -16.52 -18.78
CA SER A 390 -1.15 -17.40 -19.17
C SER A 390 -2.40 -16.61 -19.48
N MET A 391 -2.72 -15.61 -18.66
CA MET A 391 -3.87 -14.74 -18.87
C MET A 391 -3.72 -13.86 -20.12
N TYR A 392 -2.52 -13.34 -20.34
CA TYR A 392 -2.23 -12.58 -21.56
C TYR A 392 -2.35 -13.42 -22.82
N LYS A 393 -1.80 -14.63 -22.79
CA LYS A 393 -1.94 -15.61 -23.91
C LYS A 393 -3.40 -15.95 -24.20
N LYS A 394 -4.21 -16.14 -23.15
CA LYS A 394 -5.62 -16.55 -23.30
C LYS A 394 -6.53 -15.42 -23.77
N TYR A 395 -6.36 -14.21 -23.23
CA TYR A 395 -7.30 -13.10 -23.41
C TYR A 395 -6.75 -11.93 -24.23
N GLY A 396 -5.44 -11.90 -24.52
CA GLY A 396 -4.80 -10.75 -25.18
C GLY A 396 -4.83 -9.47 -24.36
N LYS A 397 -5.09 -9.56 -23.04
CA LYS A 397 -5.20 -8.43 -22.12
C LYS A 397 -4.15 -8.48 -21.02
N VAL A 398 -3.63 -7.32 -20.65
CA VAL A 398 -2.54 -7.20 -19.67
C VAL A 398 -3.11 -7.12 -18.25
N ILE A 399 -2.59 -7.93 -17.34
CA ILE A 399 -2.74 -7.70 -15.89
C ILE A 399 -1.60 -6.76 -15.47
N SER A 400 -1.89 -5.46 -15.41
CA SER A 400 -0.94 -4.47 -14.90
C SER A 400 -0.79 -4.56 -13.39
N LEU A 401 0.35 -4.08 -12.88
CA LEU A 401 0.63 -4.06 -11.45
C LEU A 401 0.24 -2.72 -10.84
N MET A 402 -0.21 -2.75 -9.58
CA MET A 402 -0.57 -1.56 -8.83
C MET A 402 0.58 -1.12 -7.93
N GLY A 403 0.90 0.18 -7.96
CA GLY A 403 1.89 0.78 -7.08
C GLY A 403 3.23 0.05 -7.09
N CYS A 404 3.62 -0.54 -5.94
CA CYS A 404 4.92 -1.20 -5.80
C CYS A 404 5.00 -2.52 -6.54
N ARG A 405 4.08 -3.43 -6.28
CA ARG A 405 4.11 -4.83 -6.77
C ARG A 405 2.76 -5.54 -6.71
N ALA A 406 1.70 -4.88 -6.23
CA ALA A 406 0.42 -5.53 -6.05
C ALA A 406 -0.20 -5.93 -7.39
N SER A 407 -0.72 -7.14 -7.47
CA SER A 407 -1.52 -7.65 -8.58
C SER A 407 -2.92 -8.03 -8.09
N LEU A 408 -3.87 -8.03 -8.99
CA LEU A 408 -5.24 -8.41 -8.67
C LEU A 408 -5.49 -9.87 -9.03
N SER A 409 -6.15 -10.60 -8.14
CA SER A 409 -6.68 -11.92 -8.44
C SER A 409 -7.66 -11.86 -9.63
N PRO A 410 -7.79 -12.94 -10.41
CA PRO A 410 -8.74 -12.97 -11.51
C PRO A 410 -10.16 -12.76 -11.00
N TRP A 411 -10.90 -11.96 -11.74
CA TRP A 411 -12.34 -11.80 -11.62
C TRP A 411 -12.95 -11.94 -13.00
N TYR A 412 -14.08 -12.59 -13.11
CA TYR A 412 -14.75 -12.84 -14.37
C TYR A 412 -15.91 -11.86 -14.59
N GLU A 413 -16.15 -11.46 -15.83
CA GLU A 413 -17.07 -10.40 -16.20
C GLU A 413 -18.48 -10.61 -15.65
N ARG A 414 -18.94 -11.86 -15.57
CA ARG A 414 -20.28 -12.22 -15.05
C ARG A 414 -20.33 -12.46 -13.54
N GLY A 415 -19.30 -12.06 -12.85
CA GLY A 415 -19.32 -11.99 -11.39
C GLY A 415 -19.05 -13.31 -10.66
N GLY A 416 -18.54 -14.33 -11.32
CA GLY A 416 -18.14 -15.59 -10.71
C GLY A 416 -16.68 -15.60 -10.26
N MET A 417 -16.32 -16.60 -9.43
CA MET A 417 -14.93 -16.89 -9.07
C MET A 417 -14.23 -17.71 -10.17
N HIS A 418 -14.99 -18.26 -11.06
CA HIS A 418 -14.58 -19.04 -12.24
C HIS A 418 -15.36 -18.55 -13.46
N PRO A 419 -14.87 -18.79 -14.68
CA PRO A 419 -15.62 -18.48 -15.89
C PRO A 419 -17.01 -19.13 -15.87
N ALA A 420 -18.05 -18.36 -16.20
CA ALA A 420 -19.42 -18.90 -16.34
C ALA A 420 -19.53 -19.78 -17.59
N ASP A 421 -18.80 -19.42 -18.65
CA ASP A 421 -18.64 -20.16 -19.88
C ASP A 421 -17.34 -19.78 -20.60
N GLU A 422 -17.11 -20.27 -21.83
CA GLU A 422 -15.88 -20.03 -22.60
C GLU A 422 -15.69 -18.56 -23.02
N ASP A 423 -16.80 -17.81 -23.12
CA ASP A 423 -16.80 -16.39 -23.53
C ASP A 423 -16.64 -15.43 -22.34
N ASP A 424 -16.65 -15.92 -21.10
CA ASP A 424 -16.51 -15.07 -19.90
C ASP A 424 -15.06 -14.60 -19.75
N VAL A 425 -14.88 -13.29 -19.56
CA VAL A 425 -13.57 -12.61 -19.54
C VAL A 425 -13.35 -11.97 -18.18
N PRO A 426 -12.17 -12.14 -17.57
CA PRO A 426 -11.85 -11.45 -16.33
C PRO A 426 -11.75 -9.93 -16.55
N VAL A 427 -12.09 -9.17 -15.52
CA VAL A 427 -11.92 -7.71 -15.51
C VAL A 427 -10.46 -7.38 -15.24
N PHE A 428 -9.81 -6.66 -16.17
CA PHE A 428 -8.36 -6.36 -16.11
C PHE A 428 -8.07 -4.95 -15.60
N GLU A 429 -8.94 -3.97 -15.85
CA GLU A 429 -8.76 -2.55 -15.52
C GLU A 429 -9.98 -2.03 -14.73
N GLY A 430 -9.88 -0.85 -14.16
CA GLY A 430 -10.94 -0.27 -13.35
C GLY A 430 -11.17 -1.02 -12.03
N ARG A 431 -10.11 -1.57 -11.42
CA ARG A 431 -10.16 -2.36 -10.19
C ARG A 431 -9.23 -1.80 -9.12
N PHE A 432 -9.46 -2.18 -7.86
CA PHE A 432 -8.65 -1.75 -6.72
C PHE A 432 -8.48 -2.84 -5.65
N ASN A 433 -7.53 -2.60 -4.76
CA ASN A 433 -7.29 -3.40 -3.56
C ASN A 433 -7.91 -2.73 -2.33
N LEU A 434 -8.49 -3.52 -1.43
CA LEU A 434 -9.14 -3.05 -0.20
C LEU A 434 -8.19 -3.02 1.00
N GLY A 435 -6.98 -3.52 0.85
CA GLY A 435 -5.96 -3.51 1.88
C GLY A 435 -5.30 -4.86 2.14
N ALA A 436 -4.19 -4.81 2.87
CA ALA A 436 -3.39 -5.98 3.23
C ALA A 436 -3.26 -6.12 4.75
N ILE A 437 -3.14 -7.37 5.21
CA ILE A 437 -2.76 -7.72 6.59
C ILE A 437 -1.68 -8.79 6.47
N SER A 438 -0.52 -8.56 7.10
CA SER A 438 0.63 -9.47 7.00
C SER A 438 0.78 -10.36 8.21
N LEU A 439 1.15 -11.61 7.96
CA LEU A 439 1.60 -12.59 8.94
C LEU A 439 3.10 -12.41 9.23
N HIS A 440 3.49 -12.63 10.48
CA HIS A 440 4.88 -12.78 10.88
C HIS A 440 5.13 -14.24 11.22
N LEU A 441 5.48 -15.04 10.21
CA LEU A 441 5.57 -16.49 10.31
C LEU A 441 6.57 -17.00 11.37
N PRO A 442 7.80 -16.40 11.53
CA PRO A 442 8.69 -16.77 12.62
C PRO A 442 8.06 -16.60 14.00
N MET A 443 7.28 -15.54 14.20
CA MET A 443 6.59 -15.26 15.45
C MET A 443 5.55 -16.35 15.79
N ILE A 444 4.85 -16.84 14.76
CA ILE A 444 3.85 -17.93 14.88
C ILE A 444 4.54 -19.26 15.22
N LEU A 445 5.66 -19.58 14.55
CA LEU A 445 6.44 -20.79 14.84
C LEU A 445 7.03 -20.76 16.25
N ALA A 446 7.56 -19.62 16.67
CA ALA A 446 8.08 -19.45 18.03
C ALA A 446 6.98 -19.63 19.08
N LYS A 447 5.76 -19.12 18.83
CA LYS A 447 4.59 -19.32 19.69
C LYS A 447 4.23 -20.81 19.79
N ALA A 448 4.11 -21.50 18.67
CA ALA A 448 3.79 -22.92 18.63
C ALA A 448 4.76 -23.76 19.47
N ARG A 449 6.07 -23.51 19.31
CA ARG A 449 7.13 -24.16 20.11
C ARG A 449 7.04 -23.84 21.59
N HIS A 450 6.82 -22.56 21.93
CA HIS A 450 6.75 -22.13 23.33
C HIS A 450 5.54 -22.72 24.07
N GLU A 451 4.41 -22.85 23.37
CA GLU A 451 3.16 -23.38 23.90
C GLU A 451 3.03 -24.92 23.72
N SER A 452 4.03 -25.56 23.08
CA SER A 452 4.01 -27.00 22.73
C SER A 452 2.75 -27.39 21.92
N LYS A 453 2.35 -26.52 20.99
CA LYS A 453 1.22 -26.72 20.08
C LYS A 453 1.71 -27.06 18.67
N ASP A 454 0.84 -27.63 17.86
CA ASP A 454 1.07 -27.78 16.44
C ASP A 454 1.19 -26.42 15.75
N PHE A 455 2.14 -26.30 14.83
CA PHE A 455 2.40 -25.05 14.11
C PHE A 455 1.21 -24.63 13.25
N TYR A 456 0.58 -25.58 12.55
CA TYR A 456 -0.53 -25.28 11.66
C TYR A 456 -1.79 -24.91 12.44
N GLU A 457 -2.01 -25.47 13.62
CA GLU A 457 -3.09 -25.04 14.52
C GLU A 457 -2.94 -23.56 14.91
N VAL A 458 -1.73 -23.14 15.26
CA VAL A 458 -1.45 -21.74 15.61
C VAL A 458 -1.52 -20.83 14.39
N LEU A 459 -1.07 -21.30 13.23
CA LEU A 459 -1.17 -20.57 11.96
C LEU A 459 -2.63 -20.33 11.57
N ASP A 460 -3.47 -21.35 11.63
CA ASP A 460 -4.90 -21.27 11.32
C ASP A 460 -5.62 -20.25 12.20
N TYR A 461 -5.29 -20.17 13.49
CA TYR A 461 -5.84 -19.15 14.37
C TYR A 461 -5.61 -17.73 13.85
N TYR A 462 -4.41 -17.41 13.38
CA TYR A 462 -4.10 -16.08 12.83
C TYR A 462 -4.63 -15.89 11.41
N LEU A 463 -4.71 -16.93 10.60
CA LEU A 463 -5.35 -16.87 9.28
C LEU A 463 -6.84 -16.56 9.40
N GLU A 464 -7.56 -17.22 10.31
CA GLU A 464 -8.98 -16.93 10.59
C GLU A 464 -9.19 -15.53 11.19
N MET A 465 -8.27 -15.06 12.03
CA MET A 465 -8.30 -13.68 12.54
C MET A 465 -8.20 -12.66 11.38
N ILE A 466 -7.27 -12.86 10.45
CA ILE A 466 -7.13 -12.01 9.26
C ILE A 466 -8.37 -12.09 8.38
N ARG A 467 -8.91 -13.29 8.16
CA ARG A 467 -10.18 -13.49 7.42
C ARG A 467 -11.31 -12.67 8.03
N GLY A 468 -11.49 -12.74 9.35
CA GLY A 468 -12.50 -11.96 10.08
C GLY A 468 -12.32 -10.46 9.92
N LEU A 469 -11.09 -9.96 10.04
CA LEU A 469 -10.72 -8.56 9.81
C LEU A 469 -11.02 -8.11 8.38
N HIS A 470 -10.70 -8.93 7.39
CA HIS A 470 -11.00 -8.65 5.98
C HIS A 470 -12.50 -8.57 5.72
N LYS A 471 -13.29 -9.52 6.21
CA LYS A 471 -14.75 -9.51 6.05
C LYS A 471 -15.39 -8.27 6.67
N ARG A 472 -14.93 -7.87 7.85
CA ARG A 472 -15.43 -6.66 8.53
C ARG A 472 -15.04 -5.38 7.78
N THR A 473 -13.80 -5.30 7.26
CA THR A 473 -13.36 -4.18 6.43
C THR A 473 -14.15 -4.10 5.12
N TYR A 474 -14.38 -5.24 4.46
CA TYR A 474 -15.19 -5.34 3.25
C TYR A 474 -16.62 -4.83 3.47
N ALA A 475 -17.28 -5.30 4.53
CA ALA A 475 -18.62 -4.87 4.87
C ALA A 475 -18.68 -3.37 5.19
N PHE A 476 -17.71 -2.86 5.95
CA PHE A 476 -17.65 -1.44 6.33
C PHE A 476 -17.42 -0.52 5.15
N LEU A 477 -16.44 -0.84 4.28
CA LEU A 477 -16.18 -0.04 3.07
C LEU A 477 -17.34 -0.11 2.09
N GLY A 478 -18.03 -1.25 1.99
CA GLY A 478 -19.21 -1.41 1.14
C GLY A 478 -20.36 -0.44 1.44
N GLU A 479 -20.44 0.06 2.67
CA GLU A 479 -21.45 1.06 3.06
C GLU A 479 -21.09 2.50 2.68
N LYS A 480 -19.88 2.75 2.17
CA LYS A 480 -19.48 4.07 1.67
C LYS A 480 -20.27 4.45 0.43
N LYS A 481 -20.57 5.75 0.29
CA LYS A 481 -21.23 6.29 -0.91
C LYS A 481 -20.23 6.48 -2.04
N ALA A 482 -20.70 6.37 -3.29
CA ALA A 482 -19.91 6.60 -4.49
C ALA A 482 -19.37 8.03 -4.59
N SER A 483 -20.07 8.99 -3.98
CA SER A 483 -19.63 10.41 -3.89
C SER A 483 -18.30 10.61 -3.14
N THR A 484 -17.78 9.58 -2.43
CA THR A 484 -16.47 9.67 -1.76
C THR A 484 -15.28 9.63 -2.73
N ASN A 485 -15.45 9.08 -3.93
CA ASN A 485 -14.48 9.15 -5.02
C ASN A 485 -15.20 9.22 -6.37
N PRO A 486 -15.71 10.42 -6.77
CA PRO A 486 -16.56 10.56 -7.96
C PRO A 486 -15.88 10.10 -9.25
N LEU A 487 -14.61 10.48 -9.49
CA LEU A 487 -13.86 10.08 -10.69
C LEU A 487 -13.75 8.55 -10.82
N GLY A 488 -13.61 7.85 -9.68
CA GLY A 488 -13.55 6.39 -9.65
C GLY A 488 -14.93 5.75 -9.83
N PHE A 489 -15.88 6.09 -8.98
CA PHE A 489 -17.13 5.33 -8.85
C PHE A 489 -18.26 5.80 -9.75
N THR A 490 -18.28 7.08 -10.15
CA THR A 490 -19.39 7.67 -10.94
C THR A 490 -19.00 8.16 -12.33
N GLN A 491 -17.68 8.35 -12.60
CA GLN A 491 -17.20 8.96 -13.85
C GLN A 491 -16.37 8.00 -14.73
N GLY A 492 -16.29 6.72 -14.41
CA GLY A 492 -15.65 5.72 -15.27
C GLY A 492 -14.40 5.04 -14.73
N GLY A 493 -13.71 5.60 -13.75
CA GLY A 493 -12.42 5.09 -13.28
C GLY A 493 -12.43 3.67 -12.72
N PHE A 494 -13.57 3.23 -12.15
CA PHE A 494 -13.74 1.86 -11.65
C PHE A 494 -15.00 1.22 -12.22
N LEU A 495 -14.85 0.07 -12.87
CA LEU A 495 -15.92 -0.73 -13.48
C LEU A 495 -16.91 0.11 -14.33
N GLY A 496 -16.39 1.09 -15.06
CA GLY A 496 -17.15 1.95 -15.93
C GLY A 496 -17.90 3.09 -15.23
N GLY A 497 -17.77 3.28 -13.91
CA GLY A 497 -18.35 4.40 -13.18
C GLY A 497 -19.88 4.42 -13.20
N THR A 498 -20.53 3.29 -12.97
CA THR A 498 -21.97 3.10 -13.15
C THR A 498 -22.82 3.50 -11.95
N LEU A 499 -22.21 3.91 -10.84
CA LEU A 499 -22.91 4.27 -9.61
C LEU A 499 -23.36 5.73 -9.63
N ASN A 500 -24.53 6.00 -9.02
CA ASN A 500 -24.91 7.36 -8.68
C ASN A 500 -24.19 7.83 -7.41
N PRO A 501 -24.05 9.15 -7.16
CA PRO A 501 -23.33 9.69 -6.01
C PRO A 501 -23.79 9.14 -4.64
N ASP A 502 -25.07 8.85 -4.49
CA ASP A 502 -25.66 8.35 -3.24
C ASP A 502 -25.67 6.81 -3.13
N ASP A 503 -25.32 6.11 -4.19
CA ASP A 503 -25.25 4.64 -4.17
C ASP A 503 -24.08 4.17 -3.29
N LYS A 504 -24.28 3.02 -2.62
CA LYS A 504 -23.21 2.37 -1.86
C LYS A 504 -22.29 1.61 -2.78
N ILE A 505 -20.98 1.64 -2.51
CA ILE A 505 -19.99 0.95 -3.34
C ILE A 505 -19.99 -0.59 -3.19
N LYS A 506 -20.84 -1.14 -2.33
CA LYS A 506 -20.96 -2.57 -2.07
C LYS A 506 -21.15 -3.41 -3.35
N SER A 507 -21.91 -2.90 -4.31
CA SER A 507 -22.22 -3.59 -5.57
C SER A 507 -20.99 -3.80 -6.47
N ILE A 508 -19.96 -2.96 -6.34
CA ILE A 508 -18.74 -3.05 -7.15
C ILE A 508 -17.56 -3.68 -6.41
N LEU A 509 -17.72 -4.08 -5.15
CA LEU A 509 -16.65 -4.71 -4.38
C LEU A 509 -16.32 -6.16 -4.77
N PRO A 510 -17.25 -7.00 -5.29
CA PRO A 510 -16.94 -8.39 -5.59
C PRO A 510 -15.66 -8.63 -6.42
N PRO A 511 -15.35 -7.87 -7.50
CA PRO A 511 -14.11 -8.04 -8.25
C PRO A 511 -12.87 -7.42 -7.58
N MET A 512 -12.98 -6.87 -6.38
CA MET A 512 -11.87 -6.21 -5.69
C MET A 512 -11.13 -7.18 -4.78
N THR A 513 -9.84 -6.96 -4.58
CA THR A 513 -8.96 -7.93 -3.89
C THR A 513 -8.63 -7.47 -2.48
N MET A 514 -8.56 -8.43 -1.54
CA MET A 514 -7.99 -8.27 -0.20
C MET A 514 -6.79 -9.20 -0.04
N SER A 515 -5.74 -8.74 0.65
CA SER A 515 -4.45 -9.42 0.59
C SER A 515 -3.99 -9.94 1.94
N PHE A 516 -3.59 -11.23 1.96
CA PHE A 516 -2.81 -11.85 3.03
C PHE A 516 -1.33 -11.60 2.75
N GLY A 517 -0.66 -10.79 3.57
CA GLY A 517 0.73 -10.43 3.39
C GLY A 517 1.67 -11.43 4.03
N ILE A 518 2.81 -11.66 3.42
CA ILE A 518 3.86 -12.55 3.93
C ILE A 518 5.17 -11.77 4.05
N THR A 519 5.88 -11.98 5.16
CA THR A 519 7.22 -11.47 5.45
C THR A 519 8.07 -12.53 6.13
N ALA A 520 9.38 -12.32 6.15
CA ALA A 520 10.33 -13.08 6.96
C ALA A 520 10.35 -14.60 6.69
N LEU A 521 10.17 -14.98 5.41
CA LEU A 521 10.14 -16.40 5.04
C LEU A 521 11.51 -17.08 5.23
N ASN A 522 12.60 -16.33 5.03
CA ASN A 522 13.95 -16.82 5.32
C ASN A 522 14.16 -17.08 6.83
N GLU A 523 13.69 -16.19 7.68
CA GLU A 523 13.78 -16.34 9.14
C GLU A 523 12.86 -17.45 9.67
N LEU A 524 11.75 -17.74 8.99
CA LEU A 524 10.92 -18.91 9.26
C LEU A 524 11.73 -20.20 9.05
N GLN A 525 12.40 -20.31 7.90
CA GLN A 525 13.25 -21.46 7.58
C GLN A 525 14.43 -21.60 8.56
N GLN A 526 15.11 -20.48 8.86
CA GLN A 526 16.19 -20.42 9.84
C GLN A 526 15.71 -20.87 11.24
N LEU A 527 14.57 -20.37 11.69
CA LEU A 527 14.02 -20.79 12.98
C LEU A 527 13.66 -22.27 12.97
N TYR A 528 13.18 -22.82 11.85
CA TYR A 528 12.79 -24.23 11.76
C TYR A 528 13.95 -25.19 11.89
N ASN A 529 15.03 -25.01 11.14
CA ASN A 529 16.12 -25.99 11.08
C ASN A 529 17.54 -25.38 10.97
N CYS A 530 17.70 -24.11 11.28
CA CYS A 530 18.99 -23.39 11.23
C CYS A 530 19.61 -23.30 9.81
N LYS A 531 18.79 -23.34 8.76
CA LYS A 531 19.23 -23.17 7.37
C LYS A 531 18.50 -22.01 6.72
N SER A 532 19.20 -21.30 5.81
CA SER A 532 18.60 -20.23 5.00
C SER A 532 17.72 -20.80 3.88
N LEU A 533 16.95 -19.93 3.21
CA LEU A 533 16.21 -20.31 1.99
C LEU A 533 17.14 -20.79 0.86
N VAL A 534 18.39 -20.31 0.84
CA VAL A 534 19.40 -20.72 -0.16
C VAL A 534 19.89 -22.15 0.12
N GLU A 535 20.03 -22.52 1.39
CA GLU A 535 20.55 -23.84 1.80
C GLU A 535 19.48 -24.92 1.78
N ASP A 536 18.21 -24.57 1.99
CA ASP A 536 17.09 -25.51 2.07
C ASP A 536 15.83 -24.88 1.48
N GLY A 537 14.93 -24.34 2.29
CA GLY A 537 13.68 -23.69 1.89
C GLY A 537 12.47 -24.61 1.73
N GLU A 538 12.59 -25.91 2.00
CA GLU A 538 11.48 -26.88 1.83
C GLU A 538 10.34 -26.60 2.82
N PHE A 539 10.64 -26.35 4.08
CA PHE A 539 9.61 -26.02 5.07
C PHE A 539 8.90 -24.71 4.73
N ALA A 540 9.65 -23.69 4.30
CA ALA A 540 9.06 -22.43 3.86
C ALA A 540 8.12 -22.62 2.66
N LEU A 541 8.48 -23.51 1.72
CA LEU A 541 7.65 -23.85 0.58
C LEU A 541 6.38 -24.59 1.00
N GLU A 542 6.48 -25.57 1.89
CA GLU A 542 5.33 -26.30 2.45
C GLU A 542 4.34 -25.36 3.14
N VAL A 543 4.84 -24.46 3.98
CA VAL A 543 4.00 -23.47 4.66
C VAL A 543 3.30 -22.54 3.66
N MET A 544 3.97 -22.12 2.60
CA MET A 544 3.37 -21.28 1.58
C MET A 544 2.33 -22.01 0.75
N GLN A 545 2.51 -23.31 0.47
CA GLN A 545 1.51 -24.14 -0.16
C GLN A 545 0.26 -24.27 0.72
N TYR A 546 0.44 -24.56 2.00
CA TYR A 546 -0.66 -24.60 2.98
C TYR A 546 -1.46 -23.30 3.04
N ILE A 547 -0.78 -22.15 3.14
CA ILE A 547 -1.46 -20.83 3.13
C ILE A 547 -2.20 -20.61 1.82
N ASN A 548 -1.65 -21.05 0.69
CA ASN A 548 -2.28 -20.90 -0.62
C ASN A 548 -3.57 -21.74 -0.72
N GLU A 549 -3.55 -22.98 -0.25
CA GLU A 549 -4.73 -23.86 -0.17
C GLU A 549 -5.81 -23.27 0.74
N TYR A 550 -5.40 -22.77 1.92
CA TYR A 550 -6.31 -22.07 2.84
C TYR A 550 -6.98 -20.86 2.17
N VAL A 551 -6.20 -19.97 1.57
CA VAL A 551 -6.71 -18.74 0.92
C VAL A 551 -7.63 -19.08 -0.25
N ASN A 552 -7.31 -20.11 -1.06
CA ASN A 552 -8.18 -20.57 -2.15
C ASN A 552 -9.50 -21.12 -1.64
N ARG A 553 -9.49 -21.88 -0.54
CA ARG A 553 -10.72 -22.41 0.09
C ARG A 553 -11.62 -21.28 0.58
N ILE A 554 -11.11 -20.36 1.38
CA ILE A 554 -11.94 -19.28 1.95
C ILE A 554 -12.43 -18.28 0.89
N LYS A 555 -11.71 -18.15 -0.22
CA LYS A 555 -12.14 -17.38 -1.39
C LYS A 555 -13.46 -17.92 -1.95
N GLU A 556 -13.59 -19.24 -2.08
CA GLU A 556 -14.81 -19.89 -2.51
C GLU A 556 -15.94 -19.82 -1.46
N GLU A 557 -15.60 -19.96 -0.19
CA GLU A 557 -16.57 -19.91 0.91
C GLU A 557 -17.18 -18.50 1.07
N ASP A 558 -16.35 -17.48 1.09
CA ASP A 558 -16.75 -16.09 1.38
C ASP A 558 -17.18 -15.29 0.14
N LYS A 559 -16.87 -15.81 -1.07
CA LYS A 559 -17.04 -15.09 -2.34
C LYS A 559 -16.34 -13.71 -2.35
N ILE A 560 -15.14 -13.66 -1.77
CA ILE A 560 -14.25 -12.50 -1.75
C ILE A 560 -12.93 -12.90 -2.39
N LEU A 561 -12.40 -12.06 -3.28
CA LEU A 561 -11.14 -12.30 -3.96
C LEU A 561 -9.95 -12.07 -3.03
N TYR A 562 -9.70 -13.03 -2.14
CA TYR A 562 -8.47 -13.05 -1.35
C TYR A 562 -7.27 -13.41 -2.21
N ALA A 563 -6.11 -12.84 -1.86
CA ALA A 563 -4.86 -13.12 -2.55
C ALA A 563 -3.67 -13.08 -1.59
N ILE A 564 -2.59 -13.78 -1.92
CA ILE A 564 -1.36 -13.78 -1.15
C ILE A 564 -0.41 -12.72 -1.71
N TYR A 565 0.10 -11.88 -0.83
CA TYR A 565 0.89 -10.70 -1.16
C TYR A 565 2.29 -10.77 -0.55
N GLY A 566 3.32 -10.70 -1.39
CA GLY A 566 4.69 -10.52 -0.94
C GLY A 566 4.88 -9.10 -0.40
N THR A 567 4.77 -8.94 0.90
CA THR A 567 4.70 -7.62 1.55
C THR A 567 5.95 -6.78 1.29
N PRO A 568 5.83 -5.54 0.79
CA PRO A 568 6.94 -4.61 0.63
C PRO A 568 7.30 -3.94 1.97
N ALA A 569 7.81 -4.72 2.91
CA ALA A 569 8.01 -4.30 4.29
C ALA A 569 9.19 -3.32 4.43
N GLU A 570 8.95 -2.03 4.40
CA GLU A 570 9.99 -1.00 4.58
C GLU A 570 10.36 -0.81 6.06
N SER A 571 9.44 -0.28 6.86
CA SER A 571 9.63 -0.13 8.32
C SER A 571 9.23 -1.38 9.09
N LEU A 572 8.39 -2.23 8.52
CA LEU A 572 7.87 -3.43 9.15
C LEU A 572 8.98 -4.44 9.46
N CYS A 573 9.98 -4.62 8.59
CA CYS A 573 11.08 -5.56 8.82
C CYS A 573 11.84 -5.28 10.13
N GLY A 574 12.07 -4.01 10.46
CA GLY A 574 12.69 -3.62 11.73
C GLY A 574 11.75 -3.80 12.93
N LEU A 575 10.49 -3.41 12.77
CA LEU A 575 9.48 -3.57 13.82
C LEU A 575 9.29 -5.03 14.22
N GLN A 576 9.25 -5.93 13.24
CA GLN A 576 9.08 -7.37 13.47
C GLN A 576 10.24 -7.97 14.30
N VAL A 577 11.48 -7.57 14.03
CA VAL A 577 12.63 -7.98 14.85
C VAL A 577 12.48 -7.50 16.29
N GLU A 578 12.12 -6.24 16.49
CA GLU A 578 11.94 -5.68 17.85
C GLU A 578 10.84 -6.42 18.61
N GLN A 579 9.70 -6.70 17.97
CA GLN A 579 8.59 -7.45 18.56
C GLN A 579 9.00 -8.89 18.88
N PHE A 580 9.72 -9.56 17.98
CA PHE A 580 10.23 -10.92 18.21
C PHE A 580 11.18 -10.97 19.40
N ARG A 581 12.19 -10.09 19.44
CA ARG A 581 13.16 -10.00 20.53
C ARG A 581 12.50 -9.77 21.88
N LYS A 582 11.50 -8.90 21.92
CA LYS A 582 10.77 -8.60 23.16
C LYS A 582 10.10 -9.84 23.74
N LYS A 583 9.66 -10.77 22.92
CA LYS A 583 8.84 -11.92 23.33
C LYS A 583 9.64 -13.23 23.45
N TYR A 584 10.55 -13.46 22.53
CA TYR A 584 11.29 -14.72 22.41
C TYR A 584 12.81 -14.57 22.50
N GLY A 585 13.32 -13.35 22.69
CA GLY A 585 14.73 -13.08 22.80
C GLY A 585 15.46 -13.01 21.46
N ILE A 586 16.78 -13.04 21.53
CA ILE A 586 17.66 -12.99 20.36
C ILE A 586 18.00 -14.42 19.96
N ILE A 587 17.69 -14.76 18.71
CA ILE A 587 18.00 -16.05 18.08
C ILE A 587 18.86 -15.77 16.85
N GLU A 588 19.98 -16.47 16.73
CA GLU A 588 20.94 -16.35 15.63
C GLU A 588 20.25 -16.56 14.28
N ASN A 589 20.55 -15.72 13.30
CA ASN A 589 19.96 -15.68 11.95
C ASN A 589 18.44 -15.50 11.88
N VAL A 590 17.75 -15.26 13.00
CA VAL A 590 16.31 -15.01 13.07
C VAL A 590 16.03 -13.61 13.57
N SER A 591 16.62 -13.21 14.70
CA SER A 591 16.35 -11.92 15.34
C SER A 591 17.60 -11.20 15.85
N ASP A 592 18.80 -11.66 15.52
CA ASP A 592 20.08 -11.03 15.88
C ASP A 592 20.41 -9.79 15.04
N ARG A 593 19.80 -9.64 13.86
CA ARG A 593 19.99 -8.50 12.95
C ARG A 593 18.92 -7.40 13.17
N ALA A 594 19.15 -6.22 12.62
CA ALA A 594 18.24 -5.07 12.78
C ALA A 594 16.95 -5.18 11.96
N TYR A 595 16.81 -6.18 11.11
CA TYR A 595 15.69 -6.38 10.19
C TYR A 595 15.50 -7.86 9.87
N VAL A 596 14.30 -8.24 9.41
CA VAL A 596 14.01 -9.54 8.80
C VAL A 596 13.92 -9.41 7.29
N SER A 597 14.02 -10.53 6.58
CA SER A 597 13.88 -10.61 5.12
C SER A 597 12.51 -10.14 4.65
N ASN A 598 12.48 -9.57 3.47
CA ASN A 598 11.27 -9.09 2.84
C ASN A 598 10.59 -10.21 2.06
N SER A 599 9.27 -10.37 2.23
CA SER A 599 8.47 -11.30 1.40
C SER A 599 9.03 -12.73 1.39
N PHE A 600 9.25 -13.31 0.20
CA PHE A 600 9.83 -14.63 -0.06
C PHE A 600 11.31 -14.56 -0.47
N HIS A 601 11.93 -13.40 -0.35
CA HIS A 601 13.31 -13.22 -0.74
C HIS A 601 14.27 -13.93 0.24
N CYS A 602 15.39 -14.43 -0.28
CA CYS A 602 16.50 -14.81 0.56
C CYS A 602 17.04 -13.62 1.36
N HIS A 603 17.84 -13.86 2.38
CA HIS A 603 18.47 -12.77 3.10
C HIS A 603 19.40 -11.96 2.18
N VAL A 604 19.38 -10.62 2.31
CA VAL A 604 20.12 -9.72 1.41
C VAL A 604 21.65 -9.92 1.45
N SER A 605 22.18 -10.51 2.54
CA SER A 605 23.59 -10.80 2.70
C SER A 605 24.04 -12.10 2.03
N GLU A 606 23.14 -12.89 1.48
CA GLU A 606 23.48 -14.10 0.74
C GLU A 606 24.36 -13.75 -0.47
N ASP A 607 25.48 -14.45 -0.59
CA ASP A 607 26.44 -14.23 -1.69
C ASP A 607 26.11 -15.16 -2.85
N ILE A 608 25.03 -14.88 -3.52
CA ILE A 608 24.54 -15.64 -4.69
C ILE A 608 24.42 -14.75 -5.91
N THR A 609 24.61 -15.36 -7.07
CA THR A 609 24.45 -14.66 -8.34
C THR A 609 22.99 -14.32 -8.63
N THR A 610 22.74 -13.35 -9.52
CA THR A 610 21.40 -13.02 -10.01
C THR A 610 20.66 -14.24 -10.55
N ILE A 611 21.35 -15.13 -11.26
CA ILE A 611 20.78 -16.36 -11.81
C ILE A 611 20.33 -17.30 -10.69
N GLN A 612 21.18 -17.55 -9.70
CA GLN A 612 20.82 -18.40 -8.55
C GLN A 612 19.65 -17.83 -7.76
N LYS A 613 19.59 -16.49 -7.60
CA LYS A 613 18.50 -15.83 -6.93
C LYS A 613 17.18 -15.97 -7.72
N GLN A 614 17.22 -15.81 -9.04
CA GLN A 614 16.05 -16.04 -9.91
C GLN A 614 15.55 -17.50 -9.81
N ASP A 615 16.46 -18.49 -9.81
CA ASP A 615 16.09 -19.90 -9.66
C ASP A 615 15.48 -20.20 -8.30
N LEU A 616 16.05 -19.66 -7.23
CA LEU A 616 15.54 -19.82 -5.88
C LEU A 616 14.11 -19.26 -5.75
N GLU A 617 13.91 -18.04 -6.20
CA GLU A 617 12.65 -17.32 -6.01
C GLU A 617 11.54 -17.82 -6.96
N LYS A 618 11.90 -18.45 -8.09
CA LYS A 618 10.94 -19.11 -8.98
C LYS A 618 10.11 -20.17 -8.25
N ARG A 619 10.69 -20.86 -7.26
CA ARG A 619 9.99 -21.89 -6.48
C ARG A 619 8.76 -21.34 -5.73
N PHE A 620 8.81 -20.08 -5.30
CA PHE A 620 7.75 -19.39 -4.57
C PHE A 620 6.83 -18.56 -5.47
N TRP A 621 7.27 -18.27 -6.70
CA TRP A 621 6.68 -17.23 -7.55
C TRP A 621 5.17 -17.37 -7.74
N ASP A 622 4.71 -18.57 -8.08
CA ASP A 622 3.28 -18.79 -8.42
C ASP A 622 2.38 -18.87 -7.17
N LEU A 623 2.96 -19.01 -5.96
CA LEU A 623 2.23 -19.00 -4.69
C LEU A 623 1.80 -17.59 -4.25
N PHE A 624 2.40 -16.53 -4.84
CA PHE A 624 2.10 -15.14 -4.54
C PHE A 624 1.27 -14.49 -5.65
N ASN A 625 -0.04 -14.73 -5.66
CA ASN A 625 -0.95 -14.28 -6.70
C ASN A 625 -1.51 -12.85 -6.49
N GLY A 626 -1.33 -12.26 -5.30
CA GLY A 626 -1.80 -10.91 -4.95
C GLY A 626 -0.75 -9.82 -5.07
N GLY A 627 0.49 -10.18 -5.41
CA GLY A 627 1.55 -9.21 -5.62
C GLY A 627 2.93 -9.74 -5.26
N LYS A 628 3.87 -9.50 -6.16
CA LYS A 628 5.25 -9.96 -6.07
C LYS A 628 6.14 -9.13 -6.99
N ILE A 629 7.41 -9.08 -6.67
CA ILE A 629 8.46 -8.55 -7.53
C ILE A 629 9.73 -9.34 -7.27
N GLN A 630 10.46 -9.67 -8.32
CA GLN A 630 11.82 -10.13 -8.23
C GLN A 630 12.74 -8.93 -8.42
N TYR A 631 13.72 -8.73 -7.57
CA TYR A 631 14.73 -7.69 -7.76
C TYR A 631 16.08 -8.17 -7.27
N CYS A 632 17.10 -7.85 -8.07
CA CYS A 632 18.46 -8.26 -7.82
C CYS A 632 19.41 -7.08 -7.90
N LYS A 633 20.51 -7.17 -7.17
CA LYS A 633 21.68 -6.33 -7.43
C LYS A 633 22.37 -6.84 -8.70
N TYR A 634 22.54 -5.94 -9.66
CA TYR A 634 23.23 -6.23 -10.92
C TYR A 634 24.67 -5.70 -10.83
N PRO A 635 25.65 -6.52 -10.49
CA PRO A 635 27.04 -6.06 -10.24
C PRO A 635 27.82 -5.82 -11.54
N ILE A 636 27.17 -5.33 -12.55
CA ILE A 636 27.66 -5.28 -13.93
C ILE A 636 27.81 -3.86 -14.47
N SER A 637 27.80 -2.84 -13.60
CA SER A 637 28.19 -1.44 -13.85
C SER A 637 27.91 -0.95 -15.28
N TYR A 638 26.64 -0.68 -15.61
CA TYR A 638 26.21 -0.17 -16.92
C TYR A 638 26.44 -1.10 -18.12
N ASN A 639 26.85 -2.34 -17.93
CA ASN A 639 26.99 -3.31 -19.02
C ASN A 639 25.62 -3.74 -19.56
N LYS A 640 25.16 -3.04 -20.58
CA LYS A 640 23.82 -3.19 -21.17
C LYS A 640 23.56 -4.62 -21.68
N ASP A 641 24.57 -5.29 -22.26
CA ASP A 641 24.40 -6.62 -22.84
C ASP A 641 24.20 -7.68 -21.74
N ALA A 642 24.95 -7.55 -20.65
CA ALA A 642 24.76 -8.43 -19.48
C ALA A 642 23.41 -8.17 -18.83
N ILE A 643 22.99 -6.92 -18.69
CA ILE A 643 21.64 -6.55 -18.19
C ILE A 643 20.57 -7.17 -19.13
N LYS A 644 20.70 -7.01 -20.44
CA LYS A 644 19.78 -7.59 -21.44
C LYS A 644 19.63 -9.10 -21.27
N THR A 645 20.74 -9.80 -21.08
CA THR A 645 20.73 -11.27 -20.89
C THR A 645 19.98 -11.69 -19.62
N LEU A 646 20.24 -11.02 -18.49
CA LEU A 646 19.60 -11.33 -17.22
C LEU A 646 18.11 -10.96 -17.20
N VAL A 647 17.74 -9.83 -17.79
CA VAL A 647 16.34 -9.42 -17.89
C VAL A 647 15.57 -10.34 -18.82
N ARG A 648 16.13 -10.74 -19.98
CA ARG A 648 15.48 -11.73 -20.87
C ARG A 648 15.21 -13.05 -20.14
N ARG A 649 16.19 -13.52 -19.36
CA ARG A 649 15.98 -14.71 -18.53
C ARG A 649 14.82 -14.53 -17.55
N ALA A 650 14.79 -13.39 -16.85
CA ALA A 650 13.68 -13.07 -15.94
C ALA A 650 12.32 -13.06 -16.67
N MET A 651 12.28 -12.52 -17.90
CA MET A 651 11.08 -12.50 -18.73
C MET A 651 10.63 -13.92 -19.15
N GLN A 652 11.57 -14.82 -19.46
CA GLN A 652 11.28 -16.22 -19.76
C GLN A 652 10.69 -16.93 -18.52
N LEU A 653 11.21 -16.65 -17.34
CA LEU A 653 10.70 -17.17 -16.07
C LEU A 653 9.33 -16.57 -15.66
N GLY A 654 8.82 -15.58 -16.38
CA GLY A 654 7.54 -14.94 -16.11
C GLY A 654 7.56 -13.92 -14.98
N PHE A 655 8.71 -13.33 -14.70
CA PHE A 655 8.90 -12.41 -13.59
C PHE A 655 8.38 -11.00 -13.87
N TYR A 656 8.11 -10.31 -12.78
CA TYR A 656 8.17 -8.87 -12.69
C TYR A 656 9.51 -8.51 -12.07
N GLU A 657 10.41 -8.00 -12.89
CA GLU A 657 11.83 -7.84 -12.58
C GLU A 657 12.20 -6.39 -12.35
N GLY A 658 12.86 -6.12 -11.23
CA GLY A 658 13.42 -4.82 -10.89
C GLY A 658 14.95 -4.88 -10.82
N ILE A 659 15.63 -3.96 -11.50
CA ILE A 659 17.09 -3.80 -11.43
C ILE A 659 17.45 -2.94 -10.23
N ASN A 660 18.48 -3.33 -9.47
CA ASN A 660 19.06 -2.53 -8.40
C ASN A 660 20.54 -2.25 -8.66
N LEU A 661 20.94 -0.98 -8.65
CA LEU A 661 22.27 -0.51 -9.01
C LEU A 661 22.90 0.41 -7.96
N SER A 662 22.16 0.87 -6.94
CA SER A 662 22.62 1.85 -5.95
C SER A 662 23.20 3.13 -6.59
N LEU A 663 22.37 3.87 -7.32
CA LEU A 663 22.79 5.13 -7.98
C LEU A 663 23.15 6.20 -6.94
N SER A 664 24.27 6.89 -7.15
CA SER A 664 24.72 7.96 -6.26
C SER A 664 25.09 9.20 -7.05
N TYR A 665 24.77 10.38 -6.53
CA TYR A 665 25.15 11.65 -7.13
C TYR A 665 25.55 12.67 -6.06
N CYS A 666 26.54 13.51 -6.41
CA CYS A 666 27.03 14.57 -5.57
C CYS A 666 26.09 15.78 -5.64
N GLU A 667 25.64 16.29 -4.50
CA GLU A 667 24.78 17.47 -4.44
C GLU A 667 25.51 18.78 -4.76
N GLU A 668 26.86 18.79 -4.66
CA GLU A 668 27.69 19.98 -4.90
C GLU A 668 28.08 20.15 -6.38
N CYS A 669 28.51 19.08 -7.05
CA CYS A 669 29.03 19.18 -8.42
C CYS A 669 28.26 18.34 -9.46
N GLY A 670 27.20 17.66 -9.06
CA GLY A 670 26.36 16.85 -9.95
C GLY A 670 27.04 15.57 -10.49
N TYR A 671 28.24 15.20 -9.99
CA TYR A 671 28.90 13.97 -10.42
C TYR A 671 28.12 12.73 -10.01
N GLU A 672 27.94 11.80 -10.92
CA GLU A 672 27.17 10.57 -10.76
C GLU A 672 28.06 9.33 -10.86
N GLN A 673 27.86 8.38 -9.96
CA GLN A 673 28.56 7.10 -9.94
C GLN A 673 27.74 6.08 -9.12
N LEU A 674 27.93 4.78 -9.35
CA LEU A 674 27.36 3.73 -8.50
C LEU A 674 28.10 3.64 -7.16
N ASP A 675 27.36 3.37 -6.07
CA ASP A 675 27.88 3.11 -4.72
C ASP A 675 28.91 4.16 -4.21
N MET A 676 28.65 5.44 -4.43
CA MET A 676 29.54 6.53 -4.02
C MET A 676 29.16 7.07 -2.64
N ASP A 677 30.11 7.13 -1.71
CA ASP A 677 29.95 7.79 -0.40
C ASP A 677 30.65 9.15 -0.33
N VAL A 678 31.74 9.30 -1.07
CA VAL A 678 32.51 10.54 -1.20
C VAL A 678 32.68 10.83 -2.68
N CYS A 679 32.41 12.05 -3.10
CA CYS A 679 32.54 12.43 -4.50
C CYS A 679 34.01 12.41 -4.96
N PRO A 680 34.41 11.59 -5.95
CA PRO A 680 35.78 11.53 -6.39
C PRO A 680 36.19 12.80 -7.17
N LYS A 681 35.22 13.62 -7.64
CA LYS A 681 35.48 14.84 -8.41
C LYS A 681 35.75 16.04 -7.52
N CYS A 682 35.02 16.25 -6.44
CA CYS A 682 35.14 17.43 -5.59
C CYS A 682 35.40 17.13 -4.09
N GLY A 683 35.50 15.87 -3.69
CA GLY A 683 35.74 15.45 -2.32
C GLY A 683 34.55 15.65 -1.36
N SER A 684 33.39 16.06 -1.84
CA SER A 684 32.22 16.28 -1.00
C SER A 684 31.64 14.96 -0.46
N THR A 685 31.18 14.98 0.78
CA THR A 685 30.39 13.91 1.41
C THR A 685 28.89 14.15 1.29
N HIS A 686 28.45 15.23 0.65
CA HIS A 686 27.06 15.51 0.36
C HIS A 686 26.62 14.71 -0.87
N VAL A 687 26.47 13.42 -0.66
CA VAL A 687 26.05 12.46 -1.69
C VAL A 687 24.65 11.97 -1.36
N THR A 688 23.78 12.02 -2.36
CA THR A 688 22.45 11.40 -2.29
C THR A 688 22.45 10.11 -3.10
N LYS A 689 21.95 9.04 -2.50
CA LYS A 689 21.76 7.75 -3.17
C LYS A 689 20.29 7.56 -3.54
N ILE A 690 20.05 6.91 -4.68
CA ILE A 690 18.78 6.35 -5.04
C ILE A 690 18.88 4.85 -4.82
N GLU A 691 18.08 4.34 -3.91
CA GLU A 691 18.06 2.91 -3.54
C GLU A 691 16.68 2.32 -3.79
N ARG A 692 16.66 1.04 -4.10
CA ARG A 692 15.41 0.29 -4.17
C ARG A 692 14.90 -0.02 -2.77
N MET A 693 13.75 0.58 -2.43
CA MET A 693 13.08 0.40 -1.13
C MET A 693 12.23 -0.88 -1.06
N ASN A 694 12.37 -1.76 -1.95
CA ASN A 694 11.69 -3.01 -2.28
C ASN A 694 10.98 -2.88 -3.64
N GLY A 695 9.71 -2.52 -3.70
CA GLY A 695 8.98 -2.35 -4.96
C GLY A 695 9.07 -0.97 -5.61
N TYR A 696 9.75 -0.01 -5.00
CA TYR A 696 9.91 1.36 -5.49
C TYR A 696 11.29 1.92 -5.14
N LEU A 697 11.62 3.09 -5.70
CA LEU A 697 12.89 3.78 -5.45
C LEU A 697 12.70 4.91 -4.43
N GLY A 698 13.71 5.13 -3.59
CA GLY A 698 13.73 6.21 -2.62
C GLY A 698 15.05 6.98 -2.61
N TYR A 699 15.01 8.27 -2.32
CA TYR A 699 16.20 9.07 -2.06
C TYR A 699 16.71 8.82 -0.64
N SER A 700 18.02 8.62 -0.48
CA SER A 700 18.62 8.51 0.86
C SER A 700 18.53 9.78 1.67
N ARG A 701 18.45 10.94 1.00
CA ARG A 701 18.37 12.26 1.64
C ARG A 701 17.42 13.18 0.88
N VAL A 702 16.69 14.02 1.62
CA VAL A 702 15.91 15.11 1.07
C VAL A 702 16.18 16.36 1.95
N HIS A 703 16.51 17.48 1.33
CA HIS A 703 16.95 18.69 2.02
C HIS A 703 18.05 18.42 3.06
N GLY A 704 19.03 17.57 2.71
CA GLY A 704 20.15 17.21 3.58
C GLY A 704 19.83 16.26 4.74
N LYS A 705 18.57 15.86 4.93
CA LYS A 705 18.14 14.94 6.01
C LYS A 705 17.97 13.52 5.51
N SER A 706 18.39 12.53 6.33
CA SER A 706 18.18 11.11 6.03
C SER A 706 16.69 10.77 5.94
N ARG A 707 16.34 9.96 4.94
CA ARG A 707 14.99 9.43 4.69
C ARG A 707 14.84 7.97 5.03
N TYR A 708 15.92 7.29 5.32
CA TYR A 708 15.88 5.87 5.63
C TYR A 708 15.79 5.63 7.12
N ASN A 709 14.94 4.70 7.53
CA ASN A 709 14.92 4.21 8.89
C ASN A 709 16.17 3.36 9.20
N LYS A 710 16.44 3.11 10.50
CA LYS A 710 17.63 2.40 10.95
C LYS A 710 17.74 0.98 10.38
N ALA A 711 16.62 0.27 10.29
CA ALA A 711 16.56 -1.09 9.75
C ALA A 711 16.94 -1.12 8.27
N LYS A 712 16.42 -0.19 7.46
CA LYS A 712 16.78 -0.06 6.05
C LYS A 712 18.25 0.35 5.85
N MET A 713 18.76 1.24 6.66
CA MET A 713 20.20 1.59 6.60
C MET A 713 21.09 0.39 6.91
N ALA A 714 20.70 -0.48 7.84
CA ALA A 714 21.43 -1.72 8.12
C ALA A 714 21.34 -2.70 6.95
N GLU A 715 20.13 -2.90 6.40
CA GLU A 715 19.88 -3.76 5.24
C GLU A 715 20.73 -3.35 4.03
N PHE A 716 20.77 -2.05 3.67
CA PHE A 716 21.55 -1.58 2.53
C PHE A 716 23.04 -1.85 2.66
N LYS A 717 23.60 -1.80 3.87
CA LYS A 717 25.02 -2.10 4.12
C LYS A 717 25.36 -3.58 3.92
N GLU A 718 24.39 -4.45 4.12
CA GLU A 718 24.57 -5.91 4.01
C GLU A 718 24.19 -6.47 2.64
N ARG A 719 23.59 -5.65 1.74
CA ARG A 719 23.12 -6.09 0.43
C ARG A 719 24.25 -6.61 -0.46
N LYS A 720 24.17 -7.89 -0.80
CA LYS A 720 25.01 -8.55 -1.81
C LYS A 720 24.19 -9.01 -3.01
N SER A 721 23.06 -9.69 -2.75
CA SER A 721 22.21 -10.27 -3.79
C SER A 721 21.00 -9.40 -4.19
N MET A 722 20.66 -8.38 -3.41
CA MET A 722 19.47 -7.54 -3.65
C MET A 722 19.80 -6.10 -3.99
#